data_3a3e18c00c2bdd957c17e06ca352c5e8
#
_entry.id   3a3e18c00c2bdd957c17e06ca352c5e8
#
_cell.length_a   1.000
_cell.length_b   1.000
_cell.length_c   1.000
_cell.angle_alpha   90.00
_cell.angle_beta   90.00
_cell.angle_gamma   90.00
#
_symmetry.space_group_name_H-M   'P 1'
#
loop_
_entity.id
_entity.type
_entity.pdbx_description
1 polymer ?
#
loop_
_entity_poly.entity_id
_entity_poly.type
_entity_poly.pdbx_seq_one_letter_code
_entity_poly.pdbx_strand_id
1 'polypeptide(L)'
;MELLSDGRNVVLILLGFGLLIFVHELGHFLAARWAGIRCESFAIGMGPVVAAWRRGIGVRAGSTDPATIARFGKPAVEMTDAELERNGIGETEWSLRILPLGGFVRMLGQEDLDPSKVSQERRSYQRAPVGKRMIVVSAGVVANLVLAIALFVVAFLAGVRFEAPVVGGVVPGSPASAAECADGGAPGLMAGDRVVTIDGVPAQTFADLQIASAMAKPGSPVELRVERTLPDGSSVRRTFRVTPRRDAGSGLLSMGIAPAASGTLGSAQRGEEALLAQVLAEAGLSSERTGDPEDALASVVGVQRPGTADAGAIVAPTQQVMDVTGDADAPAGCALAPGLLDAAARASGGAPFRTQWTTRSGRTVERDLRPLPEYQTLKVAAAEGVSAETDTGLMGLVPLLRVDRLAPGSPNEGILLPGDVLLRIDGHDGPRLAQLRAALASAPGAGGTFSLLGRGEHVAMATVLREGQERTIEVRVDRNGRLGAMLEQAFDVPLIADPMPSSPAAALGALPRSRITSIEGTAVTDWPSMRTALLAATRESAARGEGQPVAVAFTSPTTGTPALEGTIALTADDVRALHALSWRSPVPEALFEPLMTTLTAHGNPLRAVEMGFHQTRTMVTMTYLTLDRLVRGSVGVDQLRGPVGIVHLGSRVADRGAMYLVFFLAMISVNLSVLNFLPLPIVDGGLFLYLVWERVTGKPPSMRFQNAATALGLVLLGSIFVLTFFNDVFRIVTGG
;
A
#
# COMPACT_ATOMS: atom_id res chain seq x y z
N MET A 1 6.35 -11.26 -26.01
CA MET A 1 6.95 -9.94 -25.72
C MET A 1 7.08 -9.69 -24.22
N GLU A 2 6.20 -10.19 -23.41
CA GLU A 2 6.10 -9.96 -21.95
C GLU A 2 7.24 -10.56 -21.14
N LEU A 3 7.62 -11.82 -21.40
CA LEU A 3 8.81 -12.45 -20.78
C LEU A 3 10.12 -11.69 -21.08
N LEU A 4 10.17 -10.98 -22.21
CA LEU A 4 11.33 -10.15 -22.59
C LEU A 4 11.30 -8.79 -21.87
N SER A 5 10.12 -8.19 -21.60
CA SER A 5 10.00 -6.96 -20.82
C SER A 5 10.34 -7.19 -19.35
N ASP A 6 9.84 -8.27 -18.76
CA ASP A 6 10.14 -8.64 -17.38
C ASP A 6 11.63 -8.96 -17.21
N GLY A 7 12.24 -9.70 -18.17
CA GLY A 7 13.66 -9.96 -18.19
C GLY A 7 14.51 -8.69 -18.31
N ARG A 8 14.12 -7.75 -19.15
CA ARG A 8 14.80 -6.45 -19.27
C ARG A 8 14.76 -5.64 -18.00
N ASN A 9 13.61 -5.56 -17.35
CA ASN A 9 13.44 -4.81 -16.11
C ASN A 9 14.24 -5.42 -14.97
N VAL A 10 14.25 -6.74 -14.85
CA VAL A 10 15.09 -7.45 -13.86
C VAL A 10 16.58 -7.14 -14.09
N VAL A 11 17.05 -7.16 -15.34
CA VAL A 11 18.43 -6.79 -15.67
C VAL A 11 18.73 -5.34 -15.31
N LEU A 12 17.83 -4.39 -15.63
CA LEU A 12 18.00 -2.97 -15.26
C LEU A 12 18.09 -2.77 -13.74
N ILE A 13 17.29 -3.51 -12.96
CA ILE A 13 17.33 -3.44 -11.51
C ILE A 13 18.61 -4.03 -10.96
N LEU A 14 19.04 -5.18 -11.46
CA LEU A 14 20.30 -5.79 -11.04
C LEU A 14 21.51 -4.89 -11.37
N LEU A 15 21.50 -4.24 -12.54
CA LEU A 15 22.51 -3.23 -12.88
C LEU A 15 22.43 -2.01 -11.94
N GLY A 16 21.22 -1.55 -11.59
CA GLY A 16 21.00 -0.49 -10.62
C GLY A 16 21.58 -0.86 -9.25
N PHE A 17 21.27 -2.03 -8.73
CA PHE A 17 21.87 -2.53 -7.46
C PHE A 17 23.40 -2.65 -7.56
N GLY A 18 23.91 -3.16 -8.68
CA GLY A 18 25.34 -3.22 -8.93
C GLY A 18 26.00 -1.84 -8.87
N LEU A 19 25.32 -0.80 -9.41
CA LEU A 19 25.78 0.60 -9.31
C LEU A 19 25.80 1.10 -7.87
N LEU A 20 24.75 0.82 -7.06
CA LEU A 20 24.69 1.25 -5.66
C LEU A 20 25.83 0.65 -4.85
N ILE A 21 26.09 -0.64 -5.04
CA ILE A 21 27.17 -1.36 -4.35
C ILE A 21 28.53 -0.85 -4.84
N PHE A 22 28.69 -0.70 -6.16
CA PHE A 22 29.94 -0.15 -6.73
C PHE A 22 30.30 1.21 -6.12
N VAL A 23 29.33 2.12 -6.01
CA VAL A 23 29.59 3.46 -5.45
C VAL A 23 29.89 3.38 -3.96
N HIS A 24 29.23 2.49 -3.21
CA HIS A 24 29.54 2.21 -1.81
C HIS A 24 30.99 1.77 -1.62
N GLU A 25 31.41 0.74 -2.34
CA GLU A 25 32.77 0.22 -2.30
C GLU A 25 33.80 1.24 -2.80
N LEU A 26 33.42 2.04 -3.82
CA LEU A 26 34.26 3.11 -4.33
C LEU A 26 34.51 4.17 -3.25
N GLY A 27 33.51 4.46 -2.40
CA GLY A 27 33.68 5.36 -1.25
C GLY A 27 34.79 4.88 -0.31
N HIS A 28 34.75 3.62 0.12
CA HIS A 28 35.78 2.98 0.94
C HIS A 28 37.16 3.02 0.27
N PHE A 29 37.20 2.66 -1.00
CA PHE A 29 38.44 2.61 -1.77
C PHE A 29 39.12 3.98 -1.89
N LEU A 30 38.36 5.02 -2.24
CA LEU A 30 38.90 6.38 -2.37
C LEU A 30 39.39 6.92 -1.03
N ALA A 31 38.63 6.69 0.05
CA ALA A 31 39.03 7.09 1.39
C ALA A 31 40.25 6.32 1.91
N ALA A 32 40.36 5.01 1.62
CA ALA A 32 41.52 4.21 1.98
C ALA A 32 42.79 4.71 1.27
N ARG A 33 42.69 4.98 -0.03
CA ARG A 33 43.80 5.56 -0.79
C ARG A 33 44.21 6.96 -0.27
N TRP A 34 43.24 7.81 0.05
CA TRP A 34 43.49 9.10 0.68
C TRP A 34 44.18 8.96 2.05
N ALA A 35 43.77 7.94 2.82
CA ALA A 35 44.39 7.63 4.12
C ALA A 35 45.82 7.08 4.01
N GLY A 36 46.29 6.67 2.79
CA GLY A 36 47.54 6.04 2.51
C GLY A 36 47.55 4.54 2.79
N ILE A 37 46.38 3.89 2.87
CA ILE A 37 46.19 2.47 3.08
C ILE A 37 46.27 1.75 1.71
N ARG A 38 47.01 0.61 1.66
CA ARG A 38 47.10 -0.20 0.46
C ARG A 38 45.81 -1.00 0.25
N CYS A 39 45.22 -0.85 -0.94
CA CYS A 39 44.07 -1.64 -1.37
C CYS A 39 44.50 -2.75 -2.31
N GLU A 40 44.34 -3.99 -1.90
CA GLU A 40 44.79 -5.17 -2.63
C GLU A 40 43.80 -5.62 -3.71
N SER A 41 42.51 -5.48 -3.46
CA SER A 41 41.44 -5.84 -4.39
C SER A 41 40.28 -4.88 -4.28
N PHE A 42 39.69 -4.64 -5.44
CA PHE A 42 38.37 -3.97 -5.59
C PHE A 42 37.49 -4.91 -6.40
N ALA A 43 36.46 -5.46 -5.79
CA ALA A 43 35.60 -6.46 -6.40
C ALA A 43 34.16 -5.98 -6.51
N ILE A 44 33.56 -6.13 -7.69
CA ILE A 44 32.12 -5.98 -7.91
C ILE A 44 31.52 -7.39 -8.01
N GLY A 45 30.53 -7.67 -7.14
CA GLY A 45 29.91 -8.98 -7.06
C GLY A 45 30.60 -9.93 -6.09
N MET A 46 30.04 -11.12 -5.96
CA MET A 46 30.52 -12.22 -5.10
C MET A 46 30.73 -13.50 -5.90
N GLY A 47 31.44 -14.47 -5.30
CA GLY A 47 31.73 -15.75 -5.90
C GLY A 47 32.97 -15.74 -6.80
N PRO A 48 33.10 -16.70 -7.75
CA PRO A 48 34.22 -16.79 -8.66
C PRO A 48 34.43 -15.53 -9.51
N VAL A 49 35.71 -15.19 -9.76
CA VAL A 49 36.09 -14.06 -10.62
C VAL A 49 35.82 -14.42 -12.08
N VAL A 50 35.01 -13.62 -12.76
CA VAL A 50 34.76 -13.77 -14.20
C VAL A 50 35.87 -13.12 -15.00
N ALA A 51 36.22 -11.87 -14.63
CA ALA A 51 37.28 -11.10 -15.27
C ALA A 51 37.97 -10.22 -14.22
N ALA A 52 39.28 -10.05 -14.36
CA ALA A 52 40.04 -9.13 -13.53
C ALA A 52 41.06 -8.34 -14.37
N TRP A 53 41.38 -7.16 -13.86
CA TRP A 53 42.42 -6.30 -14.41
C TRP A 53 43.36 -5.83 -13.30
N ARG A 54 44.64 -5.87 -13.60
CA ARG A 54 45.70 -5.30 -12.75
C ARG A 54 46.72 -4.57 -13.63
N ARG A 55 47.12 -3.39 -13.19
CA ARG A 55 48.17 -2.64 -13.90
C ARG A 55 49.45 -3.49 -13.98
N GLY A 56 50.08 -3.56 -15.16
CA GLY A 56 51.28 -4.35 -15.43
C GLY A 56 51.04 -5.83 -15.76
N ILE A 57 49.80 -6.34 -15.54
CA ILE A 57 49.37 -7.71 -15.91
C ILE A 57 48.32 -7.68 -17.03
N GLY A 58 47.47 -6.66 -17.05
CA GLY A 58 46.38 -6.52 -18.02
C GLY A 58 45.10 -7.24 -17.60
N VAL A 59 44.18 -7.40 -18.56
CA VAL A 59 42.87 -8.07 -18.35
C VAL A 59 43.07 -9.59 -18.45
N ARG A 60 42.43 -10.34 -17.53
CA ARG A 60 42.41 -11.80 -17.50
C ARG A 60 41.01 -12.33 -17.30
N ALA A 61 40.70 -13.49 -17.88
CA ALA A 61 39.58 -14.31 -17.48
C ALA A 61 39.92 -14.97 -16.13
N GLY A 62 39.13 -14.75 -15.09
CA GLY A 62 39.48 -15.10 -13.72
C GLY A 62 40.41 -14.08 -13.06
N SER A 63 41.04 -14.43 -11.93
CA SER A 63 41.94 -13.55 -11.20
C SER A 63 43.26 -13.31 -11.96
N THR A 64 43.92 -12.19 -11.65
CA THR A 64 45.27 -11.89 -12.18
C THR A 64 46.38 -12.63 -11.44
N ASP A 65 46.11 -13.26 -10.30
CA ASP A 65 47.11 -13.93 -9.46
C ASP A 65 47.84 -15.09 -10.18
N PRO A 66 47.19 -16.01 -10.94
CA PRO A 66 47.88 -17.04 -11.68
C PRO A 66 48.93 -16.50 -12.65
N ALA A 67 48.62 -15.42 -13.36
CA ALA A 67 49.55 -14.76 -14.27
C ALA A 67 50.68 -14.03 -13.52
N THR A 68 50.40 -13.51 -12.33
CA THR A 68 51.41 -12.90 -11.47
C THR A 68 52.37 -13.93 -10.91
N ILE A 69 51.86 -15.06 -10.43
CA ILE A 69 52.66 -16.19 -9.94
C ILE A 69 53.55 -16.77 -11.05
N ALA A 70 52.99 -16.97 -12.23
CA ALA A 70 53.73 -17.48 -13.38
C ALA A 70 54.92 -16.57 -13.80
N ARG A 71 54.75 -15.26 -13.63
CA ARG A 71 55.76 -14.26 -14.06
C ARG A 71 56.74 -13.90 -12.96
N PHE A 72 56.36 -13.94 -11.68
CA PHE A 72 57.15 -13.41 -10.57
C PHE A 72 57.29 -14.38 -9.39
N GLY A 73 56.76 -15.60 -9.49
CA GLY A 73 56.90 -16.68 -8.49
C GLY A 73 55.99 -16.56 -7.27
N LYS A 74 55.27 -15.43 -7.09
CA LYS A 74 54.34 -15.20 -5.97
C LYS A 74 53.16 -14.29 -6.38
N PRO A 75 51.99 -14.38 -5.69
CA PRO A 75 50.86 -13.51 -5.97
C PRO A 75 51.18 -12.06 -5.55
N ALA A 76 50.50 -11.08 -6.18
CA ALA A 76 50.74 -9.65 -5.91
C ALA A 76 50.43 -9.25 -4.44
N VAL A 77 49.51 -9.96 -3.78
CA VAL A 77 49.18 -9.76 -2.36
C VAL A 77 50.38 -9.98 -1.44
N GLU A 78 51.26 -10.93 -1.78
CA GLU A 78 52.46 -11.27 -0.98
C GLU A 78 53.69 -10.41 -1.34
N MET A 79 53.57 -9.51 -2.32
CA MET A 79 54.66 -8.61 -2.70
C MET A 79 54.65 -7.34 -1.83
N THR A 80 55.85 -6.93 -1.42
CA THR A 80 56.03 -5.62 -0.76
C THR A 80 55.82 -4.46 -1.74
N ASP A 81 55.56 -3.26 -1.23
CA ASP A 81 55.37 -2.06 -2.08
C ASP A 81 56.60 -1.86 -3.01
N ALA A 82 57.82 -2.06 -2.51
CA ALA A 82 59.04 -1.93 -3.29
C ALA A 82 59.18 -2.98 -4.42
N GLU A 83 58.66 -4.21 -4.20
CA GLU A 83 58.62 -5.25 -5.23
C GLU A 83 57.56 -4.96 -6.29
N LEU A 84 56.38 -4.48 -5.90
CA LEU A 84 55.32 -4.07 -6.83
C LEU A 84 55.80 -2.95 -7.75
N GLU A 85 56.47 -1.93 -7.18
CA GLU A 85 57.00 -0.78 -7.92
C GLU A 85 58.13 -1.23 -8.86
N ARG A 86 59.10 -2.03 -8.38
CA ARG A 86 60.20 -2.55 -9.19
C ARG A 86 59.75 -3.38 -10.38
N ASN A 87 58.67 -4.14 -10.21
CA ASN A 87 58.09 -4.99 -11.22
C ASN A 87 57.04 -4.26 -12.10
N GLY A 88 56.72 -3.00 -11.83
CA GLY A 88 55.76 -2.21 -12.56
C GLY A 88 54.30 -2.70 -12.42
N ILE A 89 53.98 -3.41 -11.30
CA ILE A 89 52.67 -4.01 -11.05
C ILE A 89 51.83 -3.10 -10.16
N GLY A 90 50.55 -2.95 -10.50
CA GLY A 90 49.59 -2.22 -9.66
C GLY A 90 49.28 -3.00 -8.36
N GLU A 91 49.11 -2.26 -7.25
CA GLU A 91 48.78 -2.84 -5.96
C GLU A 91 47.37 -3.44 -5.93
N THR A 92 46.41 -2.88 -6.71
CA THR A 92 45.00 -3.27 -6.70
C THR A 92 44.62 -4.14 -7.87
N GLU A 93 43.98 -5.29 -7.59
CA GLU A 93 43.23 -6.07 -8.57
C GLU A 93 41.80 -5.57 -8.65
N TRP A 94 41.35 -5.16 -9.85
CA TRP A 94 39.98 -4.82 -10.16
C TRP A 94 39.28 -6.05 -10.72
N SER A 95 38.24 -6.56 -10.07
CA SER A 95 37.60 -7.81 -10.48
C SER A 95 36.07 -7.70 -10.59
N LEU A 96 35.53 -8.37 -11.61
CA LEU A 96 34.10 -8.61 -11.78
C LEU A 96 33.84 -10.08 -11.44
N ARG A 97 32.82 -10.32 -10.60
CA ARG A 97 32.46 -11.66 -10.11
C ARG A 97 31.11 -12.10 -10.65
N ILE A 98 30.83 -13.40 -10.59
CA ILE A 98 29.69 -14.03 -11.26
C ILE A 98 28.33 -13.57 -10.69
N LEU A 99 28.23 -13.35 -9.40
CA LEU A 99 27.02 -12.90 -8.75
C LEU A 99 27.06 -11.38 -8.61
N PRO A 100 26.18 -10.61 -9.29
CA PRO A 100 26.15 -9.14 -9.22
C PRO A 100 25.52 -8.65 -7.89
N LEU A 101 25.66 -9.42 -6.83
CA LEU A 101 25.19 -9.13 -5.49
C LEU A 101 26.40 -8.88 -4.59
N GLY A 102 26.49 -7.67 -4.04
CA GLY A 102 27.61 -7.32 -3.18
C GLY A 102 28.84 -6.79 -3.93
N GLY A 103 29.87 -6.53 -3.18
CA GLY A 103 31.18 -6.10 -3.58
C GLY A 103 32.07 -6.08 -2.34
N PHE A 104 33.34 -5.80 -2.50
CA PHE A 104 34.24 -5.56 -1.39
C PHE A 104 35.53 -4.85 -1.83
N VAL A 105 36.06 -4.07 -0.90
CA VAL A 105 37.42 -3.54 -1.00
C VAL A 105 38.29 -4.27 0.02
N ARG A 106 39.31 -4.99 -0.45
CA ARG A 106 40.26 -5.63 0.43
C ARG A 106 41.43 -4.67 0.70
N MET A 107 41.53 -4.24 1.94
CA MET A 107 42.61 -3.39 2.42
C MET A 107 43.66 -4.24 3.15
N LEU A 108 44.91 -3.93 2.97
CA LEU A 108 46.02 -4.62 3.65
C LEU A 108 45.83 -4.53 5.18
N GLY A 109 45.80 -5.67 5.85
CA GLY A 109 45.65 -5.75 7.30
C GLY A 109 44.22 -5.52 7.80
N GLN A 110 43.22 -5.52 6.92
CA GLN A 110 41.81 -5.62 7.28
C GLN A 110 41.33 -7.04 7.01
N GLU A 111 41.33 -7.88 8.02
CA GLU A 111 40.70 -9.19 7.94
C GLU A 111 39.48 -9.22 8.87
N ASP A 112 38.29 -8.98 8.29
CA ASP A 112 37.03 -8.86 9.01
C ASP A 112 36.61 -10.17 9.69
N LEU A 113 37.15 -11.33 9.20
CA LEU A 113 36.85 -12.65 9.75
C LEU A 113 37.94 -13.18 10.71
N ASP A 114 39.12 -12.62 10.70
CA ASP A 114 40.22 -13.03 11.61
C ASP A 114 41.03 -11.80 12.07
N PRO A 115 40.51 -11.04 13.03
CA PRO A 115 41.17 -9.86 13.55
C PRO A 115 42.53 -10.15 14.29
N SER A 116 42.91 -11.45 14.46
CA SER A 116 44.17 -11.82 15.10
C SER A 116 45.41 -11.64 14.19
N LYS A 117 45.18 -11.55 12.87
CA LYS A 117 46.29 -11.35 11.89
C LYS A 117 46.66 -9.89 11.77
N VAL A 118 47.62 -9.47 12.56
CA VAL A 118 48.15 -8.09 12.52
C VAL A 118 49.22 -7.96 11.45
N SER A 119 48.97 -7.21 10.40
CA SER A 119 50.02 -6.88 9.42
C SER A 119 51.00 -5.85 9.99
N GLN A 120 52.29 -6.14 9.87
CA GLN A 120 53.37 -5.24 10.30
C GLN A 120 53.71 -4.14 9.26
N GLU A 121 53.11 -4.19 8.09
CA GLU A 121 53.40 -3.24 7.03
C GLU A 121 52.92 -1.82 7.33
N ARG A 122 53.68 -0.81 6.89
CA ARG A 122 53.46 0.61 7.19
C ARG A 122 52.09 1.11 6.62
N ARG A 123 51.68 0.57 5.47
CA ARG A 123 50.41 0.94 4.77
C ARG A 123 49.24 0.02 5.13
N SER A 124 49.33 -0.67 6.28
CA SER A 124 48.24 -1.48 6.80
C SER A 124 47.13 -0.63 7.40
N TYR A 125 45.85 -1.05 7.22
CA TYR A 125 44.67 -0.45 7.84
C TYR A 125 44.81 -0.32 9.37
N GLN A 126 45.34 -1.38 10.02
CA GLN A 126 45.49 -1.41 11.49
C GLN A 126 46.49 -0.35 12.01
N ARG A 127 47.48 0.04 11.21
CA ARG A 127 48.46 1.05 11.58
C ARG A 127 47.99 2.50 11.27
N ALA A 128 46.95 2.67 10.48
CA ALA A 128 46.42 3.97 10.19
C ALA A 128 45.82 4.61 11.47
N PRO A 129 45.97 5.93 11.66
CA PRO A 129 45.34 6.61 12.78
C PRO A 129 43.85 6.36 12.87
N VAL A 130 43.30 6.22 14.10
CA VAL A 130 41.88 5.89 14.32
C VAL A 130 40.93 6.83 13.55
N GLY A 131 41.22 8.15 13.54
CA GLY A 131 40.41 9.11 12.78
C GLY A 131 40.37 8.84 11.28
N LYS A 132 41.51 8.40 10.67
CA LYS A 132 41.54 8.02 9.26
C LYS A 132 40.72 6.74 9.00
N ARG A 133 40.83 5.75 9.89
CA ARG A 133 40.02 4.52 9.81
C ARG A 133 38.53 4.78 9.94
N MET A 134 38.12 5.73 10.83
CA MET A 134 36.74 6.18 10.94
C MET A 134 36.21 6.77 9.63
N ILE A 135 37.01 7.63 8.97
CA ILE A 135 36.65 8.20 7.67
C ILE A 135 36.52 7.10 6.61
N VAL A 136 37.44 6.16 6.57
CA VAL A 136 37.41 5.04 5.62
C VAL A 136 36.12 4.22 5.78
N VAL A 137 35.78 3.84 7.02
CA VAL A 137 34.59 3.01 7.31
C VAL A 137 33.30 3.77 7.00
N SER A 138 33.24 5.09 7.27
CA SER A 138 32.02 5.87 6.96
C SER A 138 31.88 6.28 5.49
N ALA A 139 32.97 6.17 4.71
CA ALA A 139 33.01 6.69 3.34
C ALA A 139 32.05 5.98 2.38
N GLY A 140 31.81 4.67 2.54
CA GLY A 140 30.82 3.94 1.74
C GLY A 140 29.41 4.45 1.95
N VAL A 141 29.03 4.67 3.20
CA VAL A 141 27.72 5.24 3.58
C VAL A 141 27.55 6.65 3.01
N VAL A 142 28.56 7.50 3.16
CA VAL A 142 28.55 8.87 2.63
C VAL A 142 28.46 8.86 1.10
N ALA A 143 29.19 7.99 0.42
CA ALA A 143 29.13 7.85 -1.04
C ALA A 143 27.72 7.49 -1.53
N ASN A 144 27.03 6.57 -0.84
CA ASN A 144 25.65 6.23 -1.18
C ASN A 144 24.65 7.38 -0.91
N LEU A 145 24.84 8.16 0.14
CA LEU A 145 24.01 9.36 0.36
C LEU A 145 24.24 10.41 -0.73
N VAL A 146 25.49 10.63 -1.15
CA VAL A 146 25.82 11.54 -2.26
C VAL A 146 25.21 11.03 -3.57
N LEU A 147 25.30 9.73 -3.85
CA LEU A 147 24.66 9.11 -5.01
C LEU A 147 23.14 9.26 -4.95
N ALA A 148 22.51 9.05 -3.82
CA ALA A 148 21.07 9.23 -3.65
C ALA A 148 20.63 10.65 -3.98
N ILE A 149 21.35 11.67 -3.46
CA ILE A 149 21.08 13.08 -3.80
C ILE A 149 21.20 13.29 -5.30
N ALA A 150 22.28 12.78 -5.93
CA ALA A 150 22.49 12.94 -7.37
C ALA A 150 21.36 12.28 -8.19
N LEU A 151 20.92 11.08 -7.81
CA LEU A 151 19.81 10.39 -8.46
C LEU A 151 18.48 11.13 -8.27
N PHE A 152 18.19 11.66 -7.07
CA PHE A 152 17.02 12.51 -6.85
C PHE A 152 17.08 13.81 -7.67
N VAL A 153 18.24 14.44 -7.79
CA VAL A 153 18.42 15.61 -8.65
C VAL A 153 18.06 15.29 -10.11
N VAL A 154 18.56 14.17 -10.64
CA VAL A 154 18.21 13.70 -12.00
C VAL A 154 16.71 13.47 -12.12
N ALA A 155 16.10 12.78 -11.15
CA ALA A 155 14.67 12.50 -11.15
C ALA A 155 13.84 13.81 -11.12
N PHE A 156 14.18 14.79 -10.29
CA PHE A 156 13.44 16.06 -10.19
C PHE A 156 13.69 17.02 -11.35
N LEU A 157 14.84 16.94 -12.03
CA LEU A 157 15.05 17.68 -13.28
C LEU A 157 14.16 17.15 -14.41
N ALA A 158 13.95 15.85 -14.46
CA ALA A 158 13.06 15.21 -15.44
C ALA A 158 11.57 15.29 -15.06
N GLY A 159 11.27 15.41 -13.76
CA GLY A 159 9.93 15.36 -13.19
C GLY A 159 9.48 13.93 -12.85
N VAL A 160 8.97 13.76 -11.64
CA VAL A 160 8.41 12.49 -11.15
C VAL A 160 7.00 12.74 -10.62
N ARG A 161 6.07 11.84 -10.97
CA ARG A 161 4.66 11.95 -10.56
C ARG A 161 4.43 11.23 -9.23
N PHE A 162 3.70 11.89 -8.34
CA PHE A 162 3.28 11.39 -7.04
C PHE A 162 1.78 11.61 -6.85
N GLU A 163 1.18 10.92 -5.89
CA GLU A 163 -0.18 11.24 -5.46
C GLU A 163 -0.24 12.66 -4.92
N ALA A 164 -1.19 13.45 -5.41
CA ALA A 164 -1.37 14.84 -5.03
C ALA A 164 -1.77 14.96 -3.55
N PRO A 165 -1.36 16.02 -2.83
CA PRO A 165 -1.73 16.25 -1.42
C PRO A 165 -3.18 16.75 -1.32
N VAL A 166 -4.12 15.98 -1.87
CA VAL A 166 -5.55 16.25 -1.91
C VAL A 166 -6.31 15.15 -1.19
N VAL A 167 -7.23 15.53 -0.35
CA VAL A 167 -8.13 14.60 0.35
C VAL A 167 -9.14 14.04 -0.63
N GLY A 168 -9.11 12.74 -0.90
CA GLY A 168 -10.08 12.04 -1.75
C GLY A 168 -11.31 11.65 -0.96
N GLY A 169 -11.10 11.09 0.22
CA GLY A 169 -12.18 10.68 1.12
C GLY A 169 -11.80 10.82 2.58
N VAL A 170 -12.82 10.94 3.42
CA VAL A 170 -12.65 10.99 4.89
C VAL A 170 -13.49 9.88 5.51
N VAL A 171 -12.84 9.00 6.26
CA VAL A 171 -13.52 7.88 6.91
C VAL A 171 -14.46 8.40 8.00
N PRO A 172 -15.75 8.08 8.00
CA PRO A 172 -16.70 8.51 9.02
C PRO A 172 -16.24 8.10 10.43
N GLY A 173 -16.31 9.05 11.38
CA GLY A 173 -15.86 8.83 12.77
C GLY A 173 -14.33 8.81 12.96
N SER A 174 -13.57 9.07 11.91
CA SER A 174 -12.11 9.23 11.98
C SER A 174 -11.72 10.59 12.58
N PRO A 175 -10.45 10.78 13.00
CA PRO A 175 -9.95 12.07 13.45
C PRO A 175 -10.17 13.22 12.45
N ALA A 176 -10.01 12.94 11.16
CA ALA A 176 -10.20 13.95 10.11
C ALA A 176 -11.65 14.39 9.96
N SER A 177 -12.62 13.48 10.18
CA SER A 177 -14.05 13.81 10.08
C SER A 177 -14.54 14.71 11.23
N ALA A 178 -13.83 14.69 12.37
CA ALA A 178 -14.17 15.48 13.56
C ALA A 178 -13.14 16.59 13.83
N ALA A 179 -12.27 16.89 12.85
CA ALA A 179 -11.18 17.86 13.02
C ALA A 179 -11.72 19.26 13.32
N GLU A 180 -11.17 19.90 14.34
CA GLU A 180 -11.53 21.28 14.70
C GLU A 180 -11.03 22.26 13.63
N CYS A 181 -11.91 23.14 13.14
CA CYS A 181 -11.54 24.24 12.28
C CYS A 181 -11.12 25.45 13.12
N ALA A 182 -9.83 25.78 13.14
CA ALA A 182 -9.28 26.88 13.94
C ALA A 182 -9.81 28.25 13.51
N ASP A 183 -10.27 28.37 12.27
CA ASP A 183 -10.78 29.61 11.68
C ASP A 183 -12.31 29.80 11.88
N GLY A 184 -12.96 28.98 12.75
CA GLY A 184 -14.39 29.09 13.08
C GLY A 184 -15.33 28.58 11.98
N GLY A 185 -14.84 27.77 11.06
CA GLY A 185 -15.64 27.09 10.04
C GLY A 185 -16.27 25.78 10.51
N ALA A 186 -17.03 25.12 9.63
CA ALA A 186 -17.56 23.79 9.90
C ALA A 186 -16.41 22.79 10.19
N PRO A 187 -16.57 21.91 11.18
CA PRO A 187 -15.57 20.90 11.52
C PRO A 187 -15.44 19.85 10.40
N GLY A 188 -14.32 19.18 10.37
CA GLY A 188 -14.01 18.08 9.46
C GLY A 188 -13.40 18.49 8.14
N LEU A 189 -12.44 17.67 7.73
CA LEU A 189 -11.90 17.70 6.38
C LEU A 189 -12.94 17.14 5.40
N MET A 190 -12.86 17.56 4.15
CA MET A 190 -13.77 17.13 3.09
C MET A 190 -12.96 16.63 1.88
N ALA A 191 -13.60 15.77 1.08
CA ALA A 191 -13.06 15.40 -0.23
C ALA A 191 -12.89 16.65 -1.10
N GLY A 192 -11.75 16.76 -1.78
CA GLY A 192 -11.36 17.95 -2.55
C GLY A 192 -10.52 18.96 -1.78
N ASP A 193 -10.37 18.85 -0.46
CA ASP A 193 -9.48 19.72 0.31
C ASP A 193 -8.02 19.50 -0.13
N ARG A 194 -7.38 20.51 -0.69
CA ARG A 194 -5.95 20.48 -1.03
C ARG A 194 -5.12 20.91 0.17
N VAL A 195 -4.30 20.02 0.68
CA VAL A 195 -3.41 20.33 1.81
C VAL A 195 -2.25 21.17 1.31
N VAL A 196 -2.09 22.36 1.85
CA VAL A 196 -1.06 23.34 1.49
C VAL A 196 0.14 23.22 2.42
N THR A 197 -0.10 23.14 3.74
CA THR A 197 0.97 22.95 4.72
C THR A 197 0.55 21.98 5.81
N ILE A 198 1.55 21.30 6.38
CA ILE A 198 1.46 20.40 7.53
C ILE A 198 2.42 20.93 8.58
N ASP A 199 1.94 21.34 9.75
CA ASP A 199 2.73 21.98 10.82
C ASP A 199 3.63 23.13 10.28
N GLY A 200 3.09 23.93 9.33
CA GLY A 200 3.77 25.04 8.68
C GLY A 200 4.74 24.66 7.55
N VAL A 201 4.99 23.36 7.32
CA VAL A 201 5.83 22.87 6.22
C VAL A 201 4.96 22.62 4.96
N PRO A 202 5.36 23.08 3.76
CA PRO A 202 4.61 22.81 2.53
C PRO A 202 4.42 21.32 2.27
N ALA A 203 3.16 20.90 2.02
CA ALA A 203 2.84 19.55 1.58
C ALA A 203 3.00 19.44 0.06
N GLN A 204 3.80 18.51 -0.41
CA GLN A 204 4.05 18.29 -1.84
C GLN A 204 3.37 17.05 -2.38
N THR A 205 3.17 16.05 -1.53
CA THR A 205 2.60 14.75 -1.89
C THR A 205 1.61 14.26 -0.83
N PHE A 206 0.76 13.31 -1.18
CA PHE A 206 -0.10 12.66 -0.19
C PHE A 206 0.71 11.85 0.84
N ALA A 207 1.87 11.35 0.44
CA ALA A 207 2.79 10.68 1.37
C ALA A 207 3.23 11.57 2.53
N ASP A 208 3.35 12.89 2.34
CA ASP A 208 3.69 13.83 3.42
C ASP A 208 2.64 13.83 4.54
N LEU A 209 1.35 13.69 4.17
CA LEU A 209 0.26 13.57 5.15
C LEU A 209 0.31 12.24 5.91
N GLN A 210 0.58 11.15 5.19
CA GLN A 210 0.73 9.82 5.80
C GLN A 210 1.91 9.82 6.79
N ILE A 211 3.03 10.41 6.39
CA ILE A 211 4.22 10.58 7.20
C ILE A 211 3.92 11.40 8.46
N ALA A 212 3.33 12.58 8.29
CA ALA A 212 3.01 13.46 9.40
C ALA A 212 2.06 12.80 10.40
N SER A 213 1.03 12.11 9.89
CA SER A 213 0.11 11.32 10.71
C SER A 213 0.84 10.26 11.51
N ALA A 214 1.62 9.46 10.81
CA ALA A 214 2.35 8.35 11.38
C ALA A 214 3.42 8.78 12.39
N MET A 215 4.02 9.96 12.21
CA MET A 215 5.08 10.53 13.07
C MET A 215 4.54 11.35 14.24
N ALA A 216 3.27 11.68 14.24
CA ALA A 216 2.67 12.45 15.32
C ALA A 216 2.90 11.78 16.68
N LYS A 217 3.08 12.58 17.71
CA LYS A 217 3.07 12.08 19.08
C LYS A 217 1.65 11.67 19.42
N PRO A 218 1.43 10.51 20.06
CA PRO A 218 0.09 10.11 20.50
C PRO A 218 -0.59 11.22 21.31
N GLY A 219 -1.82 11.58 20.91
CA GLY A 219 -2.59 12.63 21.56
C GLY A 219 -2.23 14.08 21.18
N SER A 220 -1.21 14.29 20.34
CA SER A 220 -0.86 15.64 19.86
C SER A 220 -1.55 15.93 18.52
N PRO A 221 -2.15 17.13 18.35
CA PRO A 221 -2.73 17.52 17.08
C PRO A 221 -1.64 17.83 16.04
N VAL A 222 -1.95 17.55 14.79
CA VAL A 222 -1.22 17.99 13.59
C VAL A 222 -2.02 19.12 12.96
N GLU A 223 -1.38 20.24 12.67
CA GLU A 223 -2.01 21.38 12.02
C GLU A 223 -1.96 21.22 10.50
N LEU A 224 -3.13 21.16 9.86
CA LEU A 224 -3.29 21.10 8.41
C LEU A 224 -3.89 22.42 7.91
N ARG A 225 -3.17 23.14 7.06
CA ARG A 225 -3.73 24.27 6.31
C ARG A 225 -4.16 23.76 4.94
N VAL A 226 -5.45 23.90 4.67
CA VAL A 226 -6.04 23.40 3.42
C VAL A 226 -6.65 24.54 2.61
N GLU A 227 -6.72 24.33 1.31
CA GLU A 227 -7.49 25.15 0.38
C GLU A 227 -8.71 24.35 -0.04
N ARG A 228 -9.90 24.85 0.32
CA ARG A 228 -11.21 24.25 0.07
C ARG A 228 -11.94 25.01 -0.99
N THR A 229 -12.43 24.31 -2.00
CA THR A 229 -13.33 24.90 -3.00
C THR A 229 -14.76 24.89 -2.48
N LEU A 230 -15.39 26.04 -2.57
CA LEU A 230 -16.81 26.21 -2.24
C LEU A 230 -17.70 25.87 -3.45
N PRO A 231 -19.02 25.63 -3.24
CA PRO A 231 -19.94 25.29 -4.32
C PRO A 231 -20.07 26.39 -5.40
N ASP A 232 -19.73 27.63 -5.08
CA ASP A 232 -19.73 28.76 -6.01
C ASP A 232 -18.45 28.83 -6.88
N GLY A 233 -17.50 27.90 -6.68
CA GLY A 233 -16.23 27.85 -7.40
C GLY A 233 -15.13 28.71 -6.78
N SER A 234 -15.43 29.51 -5.74
CA SER A 234 -14.41 30.24 -4.99
C SER A 234 -13.60 29.28 -4.10
N SER A 235 -12.36 29.66 -3.76
CA SER A 235 -11.55 28.90 -2.80
C SER A 235 -11.37 29.66 -1.50
N VAL A 236 -11.34 28.93 -0.39
CA VAL A 236 -11.10 29.47 0.95
C VAL A 236 -10.00 28.65 1.63
N ARG A 237 -9.08 29.34 2.28
CA ARG A 237 -8.09 28.68 3.13
C ARG A 237 -8.66 28.44 4.51
N ARG A 238 -8.45 27.21 5.03
CA ARG A 238 -8.89 26.79 6.36
C ARG A 238 -7.75 26.08 7.07
N THR A 239 -7.73 26.21 8.39
CA THR A 239 -6.75 25.53 9.25
C THR A 239 -7.47 24.54 10.12
N PHE A 240 -7.06 23.28 10.05
CA PHE A 240 -7.63 22.19 10.85
C PHE A 240 -6.60 21.62 11.81
N ARG A 241 -7.03 21.27 13.01
CA ARG A 241 -6.25 20.52 13.99
C ARG A 241 -6.78 19.09 14.05
N VAL A 242 -5.95 18.16 13.59
CA VAL A 242 -6.30 16.74 13.52
C VAL A 242 -5.43 15.97 14.52
N THR A 243 -6.03 15.28 15.48
CA THR A 243 -5.28 14.42 16.41
C THR A 243 -5.33 12.98 15.91
N PRO A 244 -4.24 12.44 15.30
CA PRO A 244 -4.24 11.10 14.75
C PRO A 244 -4.50 10.04 15.82
N ARG A 245 -5.26 8.99 15.46
CA ARG A 245 -5.53 7.84 16.31
C ARG A 245 -4.91 6.59 15.75
N ARG A 246 -4.65 5.60 16.61
CA ARG A 246 -4.14 4.31 16.17
C ARG A 246 -5.21 3.58 15.36
N ASP A 247 -4.87 3.26 14.13
CA ASP A 247 -5.69 2.44 13.25
C ASP A 247 -5.60 0.97 13.68
N ALA A 248 -6.74 0.30 13.80
CA ALA A 248 -6.82 -1.07 14.28
C ALA A 248 -6.21 -2.09 13.30
N GLY A 249 -6.24 -1.80 12.00
CA GLY A 249 -5.72 -2.69 10.98
C GLY A 249 -4.20 -2.60 10.80
N SER A 250 -3.67 -1.37 10.74
CA SER A 250 -2.23 -1.12 10.50
C SER A 250 -1.43 -0.92 11.78
N GLY A 251 -2.07 -0.67 12.92
CA GLY A 251 -1.41 -0.32 14.18
C GLY A 251 -0.72 1.06 14.17
N LEU A 252 -0.77 1.78 13.06
CA LEU A 252 -0.15 3.10 12.91
C LEU A 252 -1.11 4.22 13.31
N LEU A 253 -0.56 5.39 13.65
CA LEU A 253 -1.38 6.58 13.80
C LEU A 253 -1.88 7.03 12.43
N SER A 254 -3.19 7.25 12.32
CA SER A 254 -3.89 7.64 11.09
C SER A 254 -4.86 8.79 11.37
N MET A 255 -5.04 9.66 10.39
CA MET A 255 -6.06 10.71 10.37
C MET A 255 -7.38 10.20 9.79
N GLY A 256 -7.38 9.06 9.07
CA GLY A 256 -8.55 8.51 8.39
C GLY A 256 -8.91 9.26 7.11
N ILE A 257 -7.90 9.65 6.33
CA ILE A 257 -8.04 10.26 5.00
C ILE A 257 -7.51 9.32 3.92
N ALA A 258 -8.13 9.34 2.75
CA ALA A 258 -7.70 8.64 1.55
C ALA A 258 -7.15 9.62 0.50
N PRO A 259 -6.24 9.18 -0.40
CA PRO A 259 -5.78 9.99 -1.52
C PRO A 259 -6.92 10.25 -2.51
N ALA A 260 -6.83 11.36 -3.24
CA ALA A 260 -7.83 11.71 -4.23
C ALA A 260 -7.69 10.88 -5.51
N ALA A 261 -8.82 10.53 -6.10
CA ALA A 261 -8.88 9.92 -7.41
C ALA A 261 -9.06 10.98 -8.52
N SER A 262 -8.46 10.71 -9.67
CA SER A 262 -8.62 11.54 -10.89
C SER A 262 -9.94 11.22 -11.61
N GLY A 263 -10.17 11.84 -12.78
CA GLY A 263 -11.26 11.46 -13.66
C GLY A 263 -10.94 10.32 -14.63
N THR A 264 -9.74 9.79 -14.59
CA THR A 264 -9.27 8.74 -15.52
C THR A 264 -9.53 7.36 -14.93
N LEU A 265 -10.14 6.47 -15.72
CA LEU A 265 -10.30 5.08 -15.32
C LEU A 265 -8.94 4.37 -15.35
N GLY A 266 -8.65 3.64 -14.31
CA GLY A 266 -7.42 2.84 -14.20
C GLY A 266 -7.36 1.77 -15.29
N SER A 267 -6.15 1.52 -15.78
CA SER A 267 -5.91 0.34 -16.60
C SER A 267 -6.00 -0.91 -15.70
N ALA A 268 -6.84 -1.87 -16.07
CA ALA A 268 -6.91 -3.14 -15.37
C ALA A 268 -5.53 -3.79 -15.29
N GLN A 269 -5.15 -4.24 -14.10
CA GLN A 269 -3.99 -5.11 -13.97
C GLN A 269 -4.29 -6.44 -14.68
N ARG A 270 -3.26 -7.13 -15.15
CA ARG A 270 -3.42 -8.42 -15.83
C ARG A 270 -4.28 -9.38 -15.00
N GLY A 271 -5.31 -9.94 -15.65
CA GLY A 271 -6.31 -10.81 -15.02
C GLY A 271 -7.51 -10.08 -14.42
N GLU A 272 -7.49 -8.76 -14.31
CA GLU A 272 -8.60 -7.94 -13.81
C GLU A 272 -9.41 -7.28 -14.93
N GLU A 273 -9.02 -7.46 -16.20
CA GLU A 273 -9.70 -6.85 -17.36
C GLU A 273 -11.17 -7.28 -17.46
N ALA A 274 -11.45 -8.56 -17.21
CA ALA A 274 -12.81 -9.07 -17.20
C ALA A 274 -13.63 -8.50 -16.04
N LEU A 275 -13.03 -8.29 -14.88
CA LEU A 275 -13.65 -7.68 -13.72
C LEU A 275 -13.97 -6.22 -13.96
N LEU A 276 -13.02 -5.45 -14.49
CA LEU A 276 -13.24 -4.04 -14.84
C LEU A 276 -14.39 -3.92 -15.85
N ALA A 277 -14.38 -4.78 -16.89
CA ALA A 277 -15.44 -4.82 -17.89
C ALA A 277 -16.80 -5.16 -17.27
N GLN A 278 -16.85 -6.10 -16.33
CA GLN A 278 -18.08 -6.46 -15.61
C GLN A 278 -18.60 -5.31 -14.77
N VAL A 279 -17.76 -4.67 -13.92
CA VAL A 279 -18.17 -3.54 -13.09
C VAL A 279 -18.62 -2.35 -13.93
N LEU A 280 -17.93 -2.09 -15.05
CA LEU A 280 -18.36 -1.05 -16.00
C LEU A 280 -19.69 -1.40 -16.67
N ALA A 281 -19.94 -2.67 -16.99
CA ALA A 281 -21.21 -3.14 -17.54
C ALA A 281 -22.35 -2.99 -16.54
N GLU A 282 -22.15 -3.35 -15.28
CA GLU A 282 -23.12 -3.18 -14.19
C GLU A 282 -23.44 -1.71 -13.93
N ALA A 283 -22.42 -0.83 -14.07
CA ALA A 283 -22.61 0.63 -14.01
C ALA A 283 -23.29 1.22 -15.26
N GLY A 284 -23.60 0.43 -16.29
CA GLY A 284 -24.16 0.92 -17.55
C GLY A 284 -23.11 1.54 -18.50
N LEU A 285 -21.83 1.26 -18.26
CA LEU A 285 -20.70 1.84 -18.98
C LEU A 285 -20.03 0.86 -19.97
N SER A 286 -20.67 -0.26 -20.27
CA SER A 286 -20.13 -1.22 -21.26
C SER A 286 -20.03 -0.63 -22.67
N SER A 287 -18.99 -0.99 -23.39
CA SER A 287 -18.83 -0.65 -24.82
C SER A 287 -19.67 -1.61 -25.67
N GLU A 288 -20.97 -1.38 -25.76
CA GLU A 288 -21.93 -2.36 -26.30
C GLU A 288 -21.90 -2.58 -27.81
N ARG A 289 -21.07 -1.95 -28.61
CA ARG A 289 -21.28 -2.01 -30.07
C ARG A 289 -20.18 -2.55 -30.96
N THR A 290 -18.94 -2.56 -30.59
CA THR A 290 -17.88 -2.88 -31.56
C THR A 290 -16.87 -3.94 -31.14
N GLY A 291 -16.76 -4.26 -29.85
CA GLY A 291 -15.65 -5.12 -29.37
C GLY A 291 -14.27 -4.52 -29.62
N ASP A 292 -14.20 -3.27 -30.10
CA ASP A 292 -12.95 -2.59 -30.37
C ASP A 292 -12.37 -2.01 -29.07
N PRO A 293 -11.15 -2.38 -28.69
CA PRO A 293 -10.48 -1.84 -27.49
C PRO A 293 -10.33 -0.30 -27.50
N GLU A 294 -10.34 0.33 -28.69
CA GLU A 294 -10.24 1.79 -28.82
C GLU A 294 -11.55 2.52 -28.44
N ASP A 295 -12.68 1.83 -28.47
CA ASP A 295 -13.98 2.37 -28.04
C ASP A 295 -14.21 2.23 -26.51
N ALA A 296 -13.29 1.63 -25.78
CA ALA A 296 -13.35 1.54 -24.33
C ALA A 296 -13.28 2.94 -23.69
N LEU A 297 -14.09 3.15 -22.63
CA LEU A 297 -14.09 4.41 -21.89
C LEU A 297 -12.74 4.61 -21.20
N ALA A 298 -12.20 5.81 -21.26
CA ALA A 298 -10.92 6.18 -20.69
C ALA A 298 -11.06 7.13 -19.50
N SER A 299 -11.90 8.15 -19.62
CA SER A 299 -12.07 9.12 -18.54
C SER A 299 -13.44 9.80 -18.57
N VAL A 300 -13.93 10.17 -17.37
CA VAL A 300 -15.09 11.04 -17.23
C VAL A 300 -14.68 12.50 -17.48
N VAL A 301 -15.32 13.16 -18.41
CA VAL A 301 -15.04 14.56 -18.77
C VAL A 301 -16.14 15.51 -18.39
N GLY A 302 -17.32 14.99 -17.99
CA GLY A 302 -18.41 15.81 -17.54
C GLY A 302 -19.45 15.03 -16.75
N VAL A 303 -20.05 15.70 -15.76
CA VAL A 303 -21.12 15.16 -14.92
C VAL A 303 -22.22 16.21 -14.83
N GLN A 304 -23.47 15.79 -14.92
CA GLN A 304 -24.62 16.67 -14.80
C GLN A 304 -24.62 17.42 -13.46
N ARG A 305 -24.73 18.75 -13.50
CA ARG A 305 -24.67 19.59 -12.30
C ARG A 305 -25.92 19.36 -11.43
N PRO A 306 -25.74 18.96 -10.16
CA PRO A 306 -26.87 18.78 -9.28
C PRO A 306 -27.46 20.12 -8.79
N GLY A 307 -28.79 20.24 -8.74
CA GLY A 307 -29.50 21.22 -7.92
C GLY A 307 -29.52 22.69 -8.39
N THR A 308 -29.15 23.00 -9.64
CA THR A 308 -29.28 24.35 -10.20
C THR A 308 -30.47 24.47 -11.17
N ALA A 309 -30.98 25.70 -11.38
CA ALA A 309 -32.02 25.97 -12.39
C ALA A 309 -31.59 25.53 -13.81
N ASP A 310 -30.29 25.39 -14.06
CA ASP A 310 -29.67 24.81 -15.23
C ASP A 310 -29.39 23.31 -15.02
N ALA A 311 -30.47 22.53 -14.88
CA ALA A 311 -30.41 21.09 -14.65
C ALA A 311 -29.70 20.29 -15.77
N GLY A 312 -29.27 20.95 -16.84
CA GLY A 312 -28.52 20.37 -17.96
C GLY A 312 -27.02 20.73 -18.01
N ALA A 313 -26.54 21.62 -17.11
CA ALA A 313 -25.16 22.04 -17.12
C ALA A 313 -24.24 20.87 -16.71
N ILE A 314 -23.19 20.66 -17.51
CA ILE A 314 -22.16 19.62 -17.27
C ILE A 314 -20.96 20.26 -16.61
N VAL A 315 -20.54 19.68 -15.49
CA VAL A 315 -19.32 20.07 -14.75
C VAL A 315 -18.19 19.12 -15.08
N ALA A 316 -17.07 19.67 -15.52
CA ALA A 316 -15.88 18.87 -15.79
C ALA A 316 -15.13 18.56 -14.50
N PRO A 317 -14.77 17.28 -14.24
CA PRO A 317 -13.90 16.91 -13.14
C PRO A 317 -12.45 17.31 -13.40
N THR A 318 -11.68 17.47 -12.35
CA THR A 318 -10.24 17.71 -12.46
C THR A 318 -9.54 16.46 -13.00
N GLN A 319 -8.98 16.58 -14.19
CA GLN A 319 -8.23 15.50 -14.84
C GLN A 319 -6.73 15.72 -14.84
N GLN A 320 -6.28 16.94 -14.55
CA GLN A 320 -4.88 17.31 -14.70
C GLN A 320 -4.04 16.91 -13.50
N VAL A 321 -2.84 16.47 -13.82
CA VAL A 321 -1.70 16.44 -12.90
C VAL A 321 -1.48 17.85 -12.39
N MET A 322 -1.68 18.07 -11.10
CA MET A 322 -1.45 19.38 -10.49
C MET A 322 0.03 19.65 -10.39
N ASP A 323 0.47 20.80 -10.87
CA ASP A 323 1.81 21.28 -10.59
C ASP A 323 1.82 21.98 -9.22
N VAL A 324 2.51 21.38 -8.22
CA VAL A 324 2.54 21.89 -6.83
C VAL A 324 3.65 22.91 -6.61
N THR A 325 4.34 23.31 -7.66
CA THR A 325 5.57 24.12 -7.56
C THR A 325 5.33 25.62 -7.45
N GLY A 326 4.34 26.03 -6.67
CA GLY A 326 4.33 27.38 -6.09
C GLY A 326 3.97 28.55 -7.00
N ASP A 327 3.49 28.32 -8.22
CA ASP A 327 2.90 29.40 -9.01
C ASP A 327 1.45 29.68 -8.54
N ALA A 328 1.17 30.96 -8.35
CA ALA A 328 -0.09 31.47 -7.81
C ALA A 328 -1.31 31.21 -8.70
N ASP A 329 -1.12 30.63 -9.89
CA ASP A 329 -2.14 30.38 -10.92
C ASP A 329 -2.62 28.93 -10.99
N ALA A 330 -2.25 28.05 -10.03
CA ALA A 330 -2.85 26.69 -9.98
C ALA A 330 -4.36 26.82 -9.70
N PRO A 331 -5.22 26.16 -10.49
CA PRO A 331 -6.67 26.30 -10.33
C PRO A 331 -7.07 25.94 -8.91
N ALA A 332 -7.76 26.86 -8.27
CA ALA A 332 -8.23 26.72 -6.90
C ALA A 332 -9.30 25.61 -6.86
N GLY A 333 -9.02 24.56 -6.10
CA GLY A 333 -9.92 23.48 -5.73
C GLY A 333 -10.14 22.41 -6.81
N CYS A 334 -10.22 21.18 -6.34
CA CYS A 334 -10.41 20.02 -7.20
C CYS A 334 -11.86 19.55 -7.16
N ALA A 335 -12.60 19.68 -8.27
CA ALA A 335 -13.81 18.93 -8.47
C ALA A 335 -13.44 17.47 -8.82
N LEU A 336 -13.37 16.60 -7.81
CA LEU A 336 -13.00 15.19 -7.99
C LEU A 336 -14.13 14.43 -8.70
N ALA A 337 -13.76 13.56 -9.65
CA ALA A 337 -14.72 12.79 -10.44
C ALA A 337 -15.64 11.92 -9.58
N PRO A 338 -15.15 11.12 -8.61
CA PRO A 338 -16.02 10.34 -7.73
C PRO A 338 -16.99 11.22 -6.94
N GLY A 339 -16.53 12.33 -6.39
CA GLY A 339 -17.36 13.26 -5.62
C GLY A 339 -18.45 13.92 -6.48
N LEU A 340 -18.17 14.27 -7.73
CA LEU A 340 -19.17 14.80 -8.68
C LEU A 340 -20.19 13.74 -9.06
N LEU A 341 -19.77 12.51 -9.32
CA LEU A 341 -20.67 11.39 -9.61
C LEU A 341 -21.60 11.10 -8.43
N ASP A 342 -21.07 11.09 -7.21
CA ASP A 342 -21.88 10.91 -6.01
C ASP A 342 -22.82 12.11 -5.75
N ALA A 343 -22.36 13.33 -5.98
CA ALA A 343 -23.23 14.52 -5.87
C ALA A 343 -24.38 14.48 -6.86
N ALA A 344 -24.12 14.08 -8.11
CA ALA A 344 -25.14 13.91 -9.12
C ALA A 344 -26.10 12.77 -8.78
N ALA A 345 -25.58 11.64 -8.29
CA ALA A 345 -26.39 10.51 -7.83
C ALA A 345 -27.34 10.92 -6.69
N ARG A 346 -26.84 11.64 -5.69
CA ARG A 346 -27.66 12.19 -4.59
C ARG A 346 -28.75 13.12 -5.11
N ALA A 347 -28.39 14.07 -5.96
CA ALA A 347 -29.31 15.06 -6.48
C ALA A 347 -30.38 14.47 -7.42
N SER A 348 -30.08 13.35 -8.08
CA SER A 348 -31.01 12.68 -8.99
C SER A 348 -32.21 12.05 -8.28
N GLY A 349 -32.13 11.84 -6.96
CA GLY A 349 -33.19 11.21 -6.17
C GLY A 349 -33.51 9.77 -6.60
N GLY A 350 -32.57 9.09 -7.25
CA GLY A 350 -32.74 7.73 -7.78
C GLY A 350 -33.03 7.66 -9.28
N ALA A 351 -33.27 8.82 -9.94
CA ALA A 351 -33.40 8.87 -11.39
C ALA A 351 -32.02 8.76 -12.07
N PRO A 352 -31.93 8.23 -13.31
CA PRO A 352 -30.71 8.28 -14.06
C PRO A 352 -30.17 9.71 -14.23
N PHE A 353 -28.84 9.88 -14.18
CA PHE A 353 -28.20 11.19 -14.38
C PHE A 353 -27.14 11.08 -15.48
N ARG A 354 -26.99 12.16 -16.24
CA ARG A 354 -26.16 12.21 -17.42
C ARG A 354 -24.69 12.42 -17.09
N THR A 355 -23.81 11.68 -17.80
CA THR A 355 -22.37 11.81 -17.73
C THR A 355 -21.76 11.82 -19.13
N GLN A 356 -20.62 12.49 -19.27
CA GLN A 356 -19.82 12.52 -20.50
C GLN A 356 -18.47 11.85 -20.25
N TRP A 357 -18.08 10.99 -21.16
CA TRP A 357 -16.85 10.21 -21.09
C TRP A 357 -16.05 10.35 -22.36
N THR A 358 -14.72 10.29 -22.25
CA THR A 358 -13.86 10.09 -23.43
C THR A 358 -13.51 8.62 -23.57
N THR A 359 -13.46 8.14 -24.79
CA THR A 359 -12.92 6.83 -25.16
C THR A 359 -11.40 6.88 -25.28
N ARG A 360 -10.74 5.74 -25.36
CA ARG A 360 -9.29 5.66 -25.63
C ARG A 360 -8.91 6.32 -26.97
N SER A 361 -9.81 6.30 -27.96
CA SER A 361 -9.63 7.02 -29.24
C SER A 361 -9.84 8.54 -29.14
N GLY A 362 -10.18 9.09 -27.96
CA GLY A 362 -10.43 10.51 -27.73
C GLY A 362 -11.83 11.00 -28.10
N ARG A 363 -12.75 10.11 -28.48
CA ARG A 363 -14.13 10.46 -28.79
C ARG A 363 -14.94 10.69 -27.50
N THR A 364 -15.71 11.77 -27.43
CA THR A 364 -16.64 12.02 -26.32
C THR A 364 -17.97 11.29 -26.53
N VAL A 365 -18.43 10.57 -25.51
CA VAL A 365 -19.68 9.83 -25.49
C VAL A 365 -20.49 10.17 -24.26
N GLU A 366 -21.84 10.23 -24.40
CA GLU A 366 -22.74 10.42 -23.27
C GLU A 366 -23.21 9.07 -22.73
N ARG A 367 -23.38 9.00 -21.42
CA ARG A 367 -23.93 7.84 -20.71
C ARG A 367 -24.83 8.30 -19.58
N ASP A 368 -25.97 7.65 -19.43
CA ASP A 368 -26.86 7.82 -18.31
C ASP A 368 -26.57 6.73 -17.26
N LEU A 369 -26.14 7.16 -16.08
CA LEU A 369 -25.87 6.28 -14.94
C LEU A 369 -27.10 6.16 -14.05
N ARG A 370 -27.40 4.94 -13.59
CA ARG A 370 -28.44 4.69 -12.60
C ARG A 370 -27.81 4.65 -11.20
N PRO A 371 -28.19 5.58 -10.33
CA PRO A 371 -27.63 5.62 -8.98
C PRO A 371 -28.03 4.39 -8.17
N LEU A 372 -27.14 3.94 -7.31
CA LEU A 372 -27.39 2.86 -6.36
C LEU A 372 -27.95 3.45 -5.05
N PRO A 373 -28.94 2.78 -4.42
CA PRO A 373 -29.43 3.21 -3.12
C PRO A 373 -28.35 3.02 -2.04
N GLU A 374 -28.21 3.99 -1.14
CA GLU A 374 -27.41 3.83 0.07
C GLU A 374 -28.19 3.06 1.13
N TYR A 375 -27.46 2.27 1.90
CA TYR A 375 -27.93 1.53 3.05
C TYR A 375 -27.14 1.93 4.31
N GLN A 376 -27.68 1.64 5.48
CA GLN A 376 -27.03 1.97 6.75
C GLN A 376 -25.81 1.07 6.96
N THR A 377 -24.73 1.65 7.45
CA THR A 377 -23.61 0.89 8.02
C THR A 377 -23.96 0.55 9.46
N LEU A 378 -24.24 -0.71 9.72
CA LEU A 378 -24.62 -1.25 11.02
C LEU A 378 -23.35 -1.72 11.74
N LYS A 379 -23.16 -1.29 12.99
CA LYS A 379 -22.00 -1.66 13.82
C LYS A 379 -22.44 -2.50 15.00
N VAL A 380 -21.82 -3.64 15.23
CA VAL A 380 -21.91 -4.36 16.49
C VAL A 380 -20.80 -3.88 17.39
N ALA A 381 -21.15 -3.48 18.62
CA ALA A 381 -20.14 -3.14 19.61
C ALA A 381 -19.23 -4.36 19.85
N ALA A 382 -17.93 -4.15 19.71
CA ALA A 382 -16.94 -5.19 19.95
C ALA A 382 -16.93 -5.55 21.46
N ALA A 383 -16.90 -6.83 21.78
CA ALA A 383 -16.42 -7.28 23.08
C ALA A 383 -14.91 -6.98 23.19
N GLU A 384 -14.38 -6.78 24.40
CA GLU A 384 -12.95 -6.50 24.58
C GLU A 384 -12.09 -7.53 23.83
N GLY A 385 -11.27 -7.04 22.88
CA GLY A 385 -10.34 -7.85 22.07
C GLY A 385 -10.87 -8.37 20.74
N VAL A 386 -12.11 -8.07 20.35
CA VAL A 386 -12.69 -8.45 19.04
C VAL A 386 -12.87 -7.19 18.19
N SER A 387 -12.49 -7.25 16.90
CA SER A 387 -12.76 -6.15 15.97
C SER A 387 -14.25 -5.89 15.85
N ALA A 388 -14.67 -4.62 15.84
CA ALA A 388 -16.05 -4.25 15.63
C ALA A 388 -16.54 -4.78 14.29
N GLU A 389 -17.65 -5.52 14.29
CA GLU A 389 -18.30 -5.99 13.07
C GLU A 389 -19.07 -4.84 12.43
N THR A 390 -18.96 -4.73 11.12
CA THR A 390 -19.77 -3.80 10.32
C THR A 390 -20.47 -4.56 9.22
N ASP A 391 -21.78 -4.42 9.17
CA ASP A 391 -22.61 -4.93 8.09
C ASP A 391 -23.39 -3.77 7.44
N THR A 392 -23.91 -3.99 6.25
CA THR A 392 -24.77 -3.00 5.56
C THR A 392 -26.20 -3.51 5.55
N GLY A 393 -27.15 -2.64 5.85
CA GLY A 393 -28.56 -3.07 5.91
C GLY A 393 -29.52 -1.93 6.24
N LEU A 394 -30.69 -2.26 6.77
CA LEU A 394 -31.75 -1.31 7.14
C LEU A 394 -32.29 -1.63 8.53
N MET A 395 -32.18 -0.71 9.46
CA MET A 395 -32.73 -0.82 10.83
C MET A 395 -32.33 -2.09 11.59
N GLY A 396 -31.21 -2.71 11.22
CA GLY A 396 -30.72 -3.96 11.79
C GLY A 396 -31.08 -5.22 10.97
N LEU A 397 -31.90 -5.09 9.95
CA LEU A 397 -32.03 -6.12 8.92
C LEU A 397 -30.77 -6.11 8.06
N VAL A 398 -30.19 -7.28 7.81
CA VAL A 398 -28.95 -7.46 7.02
C VAL A 398 -29.29 -8.41 5.85
N PRO A 399 -28.86 -8.10 4.61
CA PRO A 399 -29.02 -9.03 3.47
C PRO A 399 -28.19 -10.31 3.67
N LEU A 400 -28.63 -11.40 3.06
CA LEU A 400 -27.80 -12.60 2.93
C LEU A 400 -26.53 -12.31 2.11
N LEU A 401 -25.55 -13.18 2.24
CA LEU A 401 -24.33 -13.12 1.45
C LEU A 401 -24.51 -13.83 0.12
N ARG A 402 -23.92 -13.27 -0.93
CA ARG A 402 -23.90 -13.82 -2.30
C ARG A 402 -22.46 -14.03 -2.74
N VAL A 403 -22.21 -15.03 -3.53
CA VAL A 403 -20.94 -15.20 -4.24
C VAL A 403 -20.91 -14.22 -5.41
N ASP A 404 -20.04 -13.21 -5.32
CA ASP A 404 -19.76 -12.30 -6.43
C ASP A 404 -18.88 -13.01 -7.47
N ARG A 405 -17.72 -13.53 -7.03
CA ARG A 405 -16.77 -14.26 -7.88
C ARG A 405 -15.88 -15.18 -7.07
N LEU A 406 -15.21 -16.08 -7.76
CA LEU A 406 -14.18 -16.94 -7.17
C LEU A 406 -12.81 -16.33 -7.38
N ALA A 407 -11.93 -16.51 -6.38
CA ALA A 407 -10.54 -16.17 -6.53
C ALA A 407 -9.86 -17.10 -7.56
N PRO A 408 -8.89 -16.63 -8.36
CA PRO A 408 -8.14 -17.49 -9.26
C PRO A 408 -7.53 -18.68 -8.53
N GLY A 409 -7.78 -19.90 -9.02
CA GLY A 409 -7.32 -21.13 -8.37
C GLY A 409 -8.08 -21.51 -7.10
N SER A 410 -9.29 -20.99 -6.91
CA SER A 410 -10.16 -21.33 -5.79
C SER A 410 -10.42 -22.83 -5.74
N PRO A 411 -10.33 -23.48 -4.55
CA PRO A 411 -10.68 -24.90 -4.40
C PRO A 411 -12.16 -25.18 -4.68
N ASN A 412 -13.00 -24.15 -4.76
CA ASN A 412 -14.44 -24.25 -5.01
C ASN A 412 -14.82 -23.89 -6.46
N GLU A 413 -13.86 -23.82 -7.38
CA GLU A 413 -14.15 -23.61 -8.80
C GLU A 413 -15.05 -24.74 -9.35
N GLY A 414 -16.16 -24.37 -10.00
CA GLY A 414 -17.19 -25.29 -10.47
C GLY A 414 -18.15 -25.84 -9.38
N ILE A 415 -17.88 -25.60 -8.10
CA ILE A 415 -18.75 -25.96 -6.96
C ILE A 415 -19.63 -24.77 -6.58
N LEU A 416 -19.02 -23.65 -6.23
CA LEU A 416 -19.70 -22.36 -6.05
C LEU A 416 -19.75 -21.64 -7.40
N LEU A 417 -20.85 -20.95 -7.65
CA LEU A 417 -21.03 -20.16 -8.87
C LEU A 417 -21.31 -18.69 -8.50
N PRO A 418 -20.87 -17.73 -9.31
CA PRO A 418 -21.31 -16.34 -9.18
C PRO A 418 -22.85 -16.27 -9.16
N GLY A 419 -23.42 -15.50 -8.24
CA GLY A 419 -24.86 -15.40 -8.03
C GLY A 419 -25.45 -16.33 -6.97
N ASP A 420 -24.72 -17.34 -6.49
CA ASP A 420 -25.17 -18.22 -5.39
C ASP A 420 -25.39 -17.39 -4.12
N VAL A 421 -26.61 -17.41 -3.56
CA VAL A 421 -26.91 -16.78 -2.27
C VAL A 421 -26.75 -17.78 -1.15
N LEU A 422 -25.89 -17.51 -0.18
CA LEU A 422 -25.56 -18.41 0.91
C LEU A 422 -26.70 -18.41 1.95
N LEU A 423 -27.44 -19.51 2.00
CA LEU A 423 -28.55 -19.70 2.95
C LEU A 423 -28.09 -20.29 4.28
N ARG A 424 -27.15 -21.24 4.25
CA ARG A 424 -26.64 -21.95 5.44
C ARG A 424 -25.22 -22.42 5.20
N ILE A 425 -24.42 -22.47 6.26
CA ILE A 425 -23.11 -23.12 6.25
C ILE A 425 -22.86 -23.81 7.60
N ASP A 426 -22.49 -25.11 7.58
CA ASP A 426 -22.18 -25.90 8.76
C ASP A 426 -23.21 -25.71 9.91
N GLY A 427 -24.51 -25.73 9.55
CA GLY A 427 -25.60 -25.58 10.51
C GLY A 427 -25.95 -24.14 10.90
N HIS A 428 -25.19 -23.14 10.48
CA HIS A 428 -25.48 -21.72 10.70
C HIS A 428 -26.40 -21.18 9.61
N ASP A 429 -27.64 -20.87 9.97
CA ASP A 429 -28.65 -20.28 9.07
C ASP A 429 -28.39 -18.79 8.86
N GLY A 430 -28.39 -18.34 7.60
CA GLY A 430 -28.28 -16.96 7.19
C GLY A 430 -27.13 -16.20 7.88
N PRO A 431 -25.87 -16.71 7.86
CA PRO A 431 -24.80 -16.08 8.61
C PRO A 431 -24.45 -14.72 8.04
N ARG A 432 -24.21 -13.72 8.91
CA ARG A 432 -23.54 -12.47 8.54
C ARG A 432 -22.06 -12.74 8.28
N LEU A 433 -21.36 -11.83 7.62
CA LEU A 433 -19.96 -12.04 7.20
C LEU A 433 -19.03 -12.43 8.36
N ALA A 434 -19.18 -11.81 9.53
CA ALA A 434 -18.37 -12.15 10.68
C ALA A 434 -18.73 -13.51 11.29
N GLN A 435 -20.01 -13.86 11.32
CA GLN A 435 -20.47 -15.18 11.75
C GLN A 435 -19.98 -16.28 10.80
N LEU A 436 -20.03 -16.02 9.48
CA LEU A 436 -19.47 -16.92 8.47
C LEU A 436 -17.97 -17.15 8.72
N ARG A 437 -17.20 -16.09 8.92
CA ARG A 437 -15.75 -16.20 9.22
C ARG A 437 -15.49 -16.99 10.50
N ALA A 438 -16.30 -16.75 11.54
CA ALA A 438 -16.18 -17.49 12.80
C ALA A 438 -16.53 -18.98 12.63
N ALA A 439 -17.60 -19.28 11.91
CA ALA A 439 -18.01 -20.68 11.63
C ALA A 439 -16.90 -21.43 10.86
N LEU A 440 -16.35 -20.84 9.81
CA LEU A 440 -15.29 -21.45 9.02
C LEU A 440 -13.96 -21.58 9.81
N ALA A 441 -13.71 -20.70 10.78
CA ALA A 441 -12.52 -20.78 11.63
C ALA A 441 -12.65 -21.81 12.76
N SER A 442 -13.88 -22.15 13.21
CA SER A 442 -14.16 -23.03 14.35
C SER A 442 -14.54 -24.47 13.95
N ALA A 443 -14.56 -24.82 12.67
CA ALA A 443 -14.93 -26.16 12.21
C ALA A 443 -14.03 -27.27 12.80
N PRO A 444 -14.59 -28.48 13.10
CA PRO A 444 -13.85 -29.61 13.67
C PRO A 444 -12.73 -30.06 12.70
N GLY A 445 -11.53 -29.77 13.07
CA GLY A 445 -10.28 -29.87 12.26
C GLY A 445 -9.35 -28.70 12.54
N ALA A 446 -9.87 -27.59 13.06
CA ALA A 446 -9.11 -26.40 13.46
C ALA A 446 -8.44 -26.52 14.86
N GLY A 447 -8.78 -27.55 15.66
CA GLY A 447 -8.33 -27.78 17.04
C GLY A 447 -7.25 -28.83 17.20
N GLY A 448 -6.30 -28.92 16.28
CA GLY A 448 -5.14 -29.81 16.43
C GLY A 448 -3.91 -29.03 16.90
N THR A 449 -3.26 -29.55 17.95
CA THR A 449 -1.92 -29.25 18.45
C THR A 449 -1.03 -28.55 17.40
N PHE A 450 -0.33 -27.52 17.82
CA PHE A 450 0.68 -26.77 17.08
C PHE A 450 1.50 -27.70 16.16
N SER A 451 1.04 -27.88 14.93
CA SER A 451 1.78 -28.57 13.90
C SER A 451 2.49 -27.52 13.07
N LEU A 452 3.80 -27.62 12.95
CA LEU A 452 4.67 -26.83 12.06
C LEU A 452 4.26 -26.93 10.58
N LEU A 453 3.23 -27.72 10.24
CA LEU A 453 2.73 -27.99 8.89
C LEU A 453 1.36 -27.36 8.56
N GLY A 454 0.88 -26.38 9.35
CA GLY A 454 -0.35 -25.64 9.05
C GLY A 454 -1.66 -26.44 9.27
N ARG A 455 -2.79 -25.72 9.38
CA ARG A 455 -4.15 -26.29 9.41
C ARG A 455 -4.42 -27.04 8.10
N GLY A 456 -5.08 -28.21 8.16
CA GLY A 456 -5.51 -28.94 6.97
C GLY A 456 -6.67 -28.26 6.24
N GLU A 457 -6.82 -28.51 4.96
CA GLU A 457 -8.06 -28.19 4.25
C GLU A 457 -9.19 -29.04 4.83
N HIS A 458 -10.39 -28.46 4.98
CA HIS A 458 -11.57 -29.19 5.44
C HIS A 458 -12.77 -28.90 4.53
N VAL A 459 -13.80 -29.73 4.62
CA VAL A 459 -15.03 -29.60 3.84
C VAL A 459 -16.13 -29.10 4.76
N ALA A 460 -16.88 -28.09 4.30
CA ALA A 460 -18.06 -27.54 4.96
C ALA A 460 -19.32 -27.82 4.12
N MET A 461 -20.44 -28.03 4.76
CA MET A 461 -21.73 -28.20 4.06
C MET A 461 -22.39 -26.82 3.90
N ALA A 462 -22.55 -26.39 2.66
CA ALA A 462 -23.23 -25.12 2.35
C ALA A 462 -24.58 -25.39 1.64
N THR A 463 -25.61 -24.67 2.05
CA THR A 463 -26.88 -24.59 1.30
C THR A 463 -26.94 -23.23 0.63
N VAL A 464 -27.08 -23.22 -0.68
CA VAL A 464 -27.15 -22.03 -1.51
C VAL A 464 -28.48 -21.93 -2.25
N LEU A 465 -28.94 -20.71 -2.50
CA LEU A 465 -30.04 -20.45 -3.43
C LEU A 465 -29.40 -20.15 -4.80
N ARG A 466 -29.59 -21.06 -5.75
CA ARG A 466 -29.09 -20.98 -7.12
C ARG A 466 -30.27 -21.03 -8.07
N GLU A 467 -30.47 -20.02 -8.90
CA GLU A 467 -31.59 -19.92 -9.85
C GLU A 467 -32.97 -20.14 -9.21
N GLY A 468 -33.16 -19.62 -7.98
CA GLY A 468 -34.39 -19.76 -7.23
C GLY A 468 -34.60 -21.13 -6.55
N GLN A 469 -33.65 -22.06 -6.63
CA GLN A 469 -33.70 -23.41 -6.01
C GLN A 469 -32.65 -23.52 -4.90
N GLU A 470 -33.04 -24.09 -3.77
CA GLU A 470 -32.10 -24.46 -2.70
C GLU A 470 -31.30 -25.68 -3.11
N ARG A 471 -29.98 -25.59 -3.03
CA ARG A 471 -29.04 -26.69 -3.29
C ARG A 471 -28.05 -26.81 -2.15
N THR A 472 -27.86 -28.02 -1.66
CA THR A 472 -26.83 -28.33 -0.67
C THR A 472 -25.60 -28.87 -1.39
N ILE A 473 -24.45 -28.25 -1.13
CA ILE A 473 -23.18 -28.55 -1.79
C ILE A 473 -22.08 -28.66 -0.75
N GLU A 474 -21.06 -29.45 -1.05
CA GLU A 474 -19.82 -29.53 -0.26
C GLU A 474 -18.86 -28.48 -0.74
N VAL A 475 -18.48 -27.57 0.12
CA VAL A 475 -17.51 -26.50 -0.16
C VAL A 475 -16.20 -26.75 0.58
N ARG A 476 -15.11 -26.49 -0.08
CA ARG A 476 -13.76 -26.62 0.49
C ARG A 476 -13.36 -25.33 1.17
N VAL A 477 -12.83 -25.47 2.37
CA VAL A 477 -12.32 -24.35 3.17
C VAL A 477 -10.80 -24.47 3.21
N ASP A 478 -10.09 -23.39 2.85
CA ASP A 478 -8.65 -23.39 2.86
C ASP A 478 -8.09 -23.40 4.29
N ARG A 479 -6.75 -23.55 4.42
CA ARG A 479 -6.03 -23.57 5.70
C ARG A 479 -6.22 -22.31 6.55
N ASN A 480 -6.70 -21.22 5.95
CA ASN A 480 -6.95 -19.94 6.61
C ASN A 480 -8.43 -19.73 6.95
N GLY A 481 -9.29 -20.73 6.75
CA GLY A 481 -10.72 -20.60 6.96
C GLY A 481 -11.43 -19.79 5.87
N ARG A 482 -10.96 -19.84 4.62
CA ARG A 482 -11.55 -19.10 3.50
C ARG A 482 -12.15 -20.03 2.47
N LEU A 483 -13.25 -19.59 1.87
CA LEU A 483 -13.92 -20.30 0.75
C LEU A 483 -13.24 -20.08 -0.61
N GLY A 484 -12.25 -19.16 -0.70
CA GLY A 484 -11.69 -18.75 -1.99
C GLY A 484 -12.72 -18.06 -2.90
N ALA A 485 -13.75 -17.44 -2.31
CA ALA A 485 -14.79 -16.69 -2.98
C ALA A 485 -14.85 -15.26 -2.41
N MET A 486 -15.10 -14.29 -3.27
CA MET A 486 -15.50 -12.95 -2.88
C MET A 486 -17.01 -12.94 -2.67
N LEU A 487 -17.44 -12.38 -1.54
CA LEU A 487 -18.83 -12.34 -1.14
C LEU A 487 -19.30 -10.89 -1.10
N GLU A 488 -20.50 -10.67 -1.59
CA GLU A 488 -21.23 -9.43 -1.50
C GLU A 488 -22.58 -9.64 -0.79
N GLN A 489 -23.35 -8.58 -0.55
CA GLN A 489 -24.70 -8.67 0.00
C GLN A 489 -25.74 -8.80 -1.12
N ALA A 490 -26.69 -9.73 -0.97
CA ALA A 490 -27.74 -10.02 -1.94
C ALA A 490 -28.91 -9.02 -1.81
N PHE A 491 -28.79 -7.83 -2.41
CA PHE A 491 -29.82 -6.81 -2.35
C PHE A 491 -31.02 -7.03 -3.30
N ASP A 492 -30.93 -7.97 -4.22
CA ASP A 492 -31.98 -8.30 -5.20
C ASP A 492 -33.02 -9.33 -4.69
N VAL A 493 -32.76 -9.93 -3.55
CA VAL A 493 -33.68 -10.86 -2.89
C VAL A 493 -34.05 -10.33 -1.49
N PRO A 494 -35.33 -10.26 -1.09
CA PRO A 494 -35.73 -9.71 0.20
C PRO A 494 -35.59 -10.74 1.34
N LEU A 495 -34.48 -11.48 1.33
CA LEU A 495 -34.09 -12.44 2.38
C LEU A 495 -33.15 -11.76 3.37
N ILE A 496 -33.34 -12.05 4.65
CA ILE A 496 -32.52 -11.50 5.73
C ILE A 496 -31.54 -12.53 6.28
N ALA A 497 -30.34 -12.08 6.61
CA ALA A 497 -29.39 -12.78 7.47
C ALA A 497 -29.86 -12.73 8.94
N ASP A 498 -29.07 -13.28 9.83
CA ASP A 498 -29.32 -13.12 11.27
C ASP A 498 -29.41 -11.63 11.64
N PRO A 499 -30.55 -11.13 12.17
CA PRO A 499 -30.71 -9.71 12.49
C PRO A 499 -29.63 -9.19 13.45
N MET A 500 -29.24 -7.93 13.33
CA MET A 500 -28.24 -7.33 14.19
C MET A 500 -28.73 -7.28 15.65
N PRO A 501 -27.96 -7.79 16.60
CA PRO A 501 -28.30 -7.71 18.02
C PRO A 501 -28.52 -6.26 18.48
N SER A 502 -29.48 -6.06 19.37
CA SER A 502 -29.81 -4.72 19.93
C SER A 502 -30.24 -3.67 18.91
N SER A 503 -30.65 -4.08 17.71
CA SER A 503 -31.21 -3.21 16.68
C SER A 503 -32.75 -3.19 16.74
N PRO A 504 -33.41 -2.20 16.11
CA PRO A 504 -34.85 -2.20 15.97
C PRO A 504 -35.42 -3.48 15.36
N ALA A 505 -34.72 -4.06 14.38
CA ALA A 505 -35.12 -5.31 13.73
C ALA A 505 -34.98 -6.56 14.61
N ALA A 506 -34.16 -6.54 15.65
CA ALA A 506 -34.00 -7.68 16.56
C ALA A 506 -35.33 -7.97 17.29
N ALA A 507 -36.15 -6.94 17.54
CA ALA A 507 -37.47 -7.07 18.17
C ALA A 507 -38.54 -7.71 17.26
N LEU A 508 -38.29 -7.80 15.94
CA LEU A 508 -39.21 -8.38 14.97
C LEU A 508 -39.41 -9.90 15.19
N GLY A 509 -38.43 -10.56 15.79
CA GLY A 509 -38.48 -12.03 15.99
C GLY A 509 -38.37 -12.84 14.69
N ALA A 510 -37.99 -12.19 13.60
CA ALA A 510 -37.76 -12.87 12.32
C ALA A 510 -36.50 -13.74 12.40
N LEU A 511 -36.61 -14.99 11.99
CA LEU A 511 -35.49 -15.92 11.94
C LEU A 511 -34.56 -15.60 10.75
N PRO A 512 -33.28 -15.97 10.79
CA PRO A 512 -32.41 -15.95 9.63
C PRO A 512 -33.07 -16.66 8.44
N ARG A 513 -32.85 -16.18 7.23
CA ARG A 513 -33.50 -16.64 5.97
C ARG A 513 -34.99 -16.30 5.83
N SER A 514 -35.59 -15.57 6.78
CA SER A 514 -36.94 -15.05 6.58
C SER A 514 -36.99 -14.11 5.36
N ARG A 515 -38.11 -14.20 4.62
CA ARG A 515 -38.39 -13.32 3.46
C ARG A 515 -39.32 -12.19 3.92
N ILE A 516 -38.90 -10.96 3.80
CA ILE A 516 -39.77 -9.81 4.00
C ILE A 516 -40.72 -9.70 2.82
N THR A 517 -42.02 -9.66 3.06
CA THR A 517 -43.05 -9.65 2.02
C THR A 517 -43.75 -8.31 1.87
N SER A 518 -43.95 -7.57 2.98
CA SER A 518 -44.50 -6.20 2.92
C SER A 518 -44.08 -5.38 4.14
N ILE A 519 -44.15 -4.05 3.97
CA ILE A 519 -43.97 -3.04 5.00
C ILE A 519 -45.14 -2.10 4.93
N GLU A 520 -45.89 -1.91 6.04
CA GLU A 520 -47.15 -1.14 6.08
C GLU A 520 -48.08 -1.51 4.91
N GLY A 521 -48.20 -2.81 4.60
CA GLY A 521 -49.00 -3.32 3.49
C GLY A 521 -48.41 -3.09 2.10
N THR A 522 -47.32 -2.35 1.94
CA THR A 522 -46.62 -2.15 0.67
C THR A 522 -45.73 -3.38 0.38
N ALA A 523 -45.95 -4.02 -0.77
CA ALA A 523 -45.22 -5.20 -1.18
C ALA A 523 -43.72 -4.93 -1.34
N VAL A 524 -42.89 -5.88 -0.88
CA VAL A 524 -41.43 -5.85 -0.95
C VAL A 524 -40.96 -7.02 -1.83
N THR A 525 -40.21 -6.70 -2.88
CA THR A 525 -39.66 -7.67 -3.84
C THR A 525 -38.13 -7.82 -3.72
N ASP A 526 -37.48 -6.79 -3.23
CA ASP A 526 -36.04 -6.65 -3.11
C ASP A 526 -35.69 -5.59 -2.03
N TRP A 527 -34.43 -5.36 -1.77
CA TRP A 527 -33.96 -4.37 -0.79
C TRP A 527 -34.20 -2.91 -1.19
N PRO A 528 -34.07 -2.51 -2.48
CA PRO A 528 -34.49 -1.18 -2.92
C PRO A 528 -35.95 -0.87 -2.64
N SER A 529 -36.87 -1.81 -2.92
CA SER A 529 -38.31 -1.65 -2.60
C SER A 529 -38.55 -1.63 -1.09
N MET A 530 -37.82 -2.44 -0.30
CA MET A 530 -37.86 -2.42 1.17
C MET A 530 -37.49 -1.04 1.72
N ARG A 531 -36.36 -0.47 1.21
CA ARG A 531 -35.92 0.89 1.56
C ARG A 531 -36.98 1.92 1.21
N THR A 532 -37.56 1.85 0.03
CA THR A 532 -38.60 2.78 -0.44
C THR A 532 -39.85 2.70 0.42
N ALA A 533 -40.29 1.49 0.79
CA ALA A 533 -41.43 1.28 1.67
C ALA A 533 -41.18 1.83 3.08
N LEU A 534 -39.98 1.59 3.66
CA LEU A 534 -39.63 2.18 4.97
C LEU A 534 -39.60 3.70 4.96
N LEU A 535 -39.00 4.32 3.92
CA LEU A 535 -38.98 5.76 3.77
C LEU A 535 -40.39 6.35 3.58
N ALA A 536 -41.26 5.67 2.85
CA ALA A 536 -42.64 6.09 2.67
C ALA A 536 -43.43 6.00 3.98
N ALA A 537 -43.30 4.88 4.69
CA ALA A 537 -43.94 4.61 5.98
C ALA A 537 -43.56 5.65 7.05
N THR A 538 -42.31 6.09 7.07
CA THR A 538 -41.79 7.00 8.11
C THR A 538 -41.77 8.48 7.71
N ARG A 539 -42.30 8.86 6.55
CA ARG A 539 -42.21 10.22 6.01
C ARG A 539 -42.79 11.29 6.96
N GLU A 540 -43.96 11.01 7.51
CA GLU A 540 -44.65 11.99 8.40
C GLU A 540 -43.93 12.10 9.76
N SER A 541 -43.43 11.01 10.30
CA SER A 541 -42.65 10.98 11.55
C SER A 541 -41.31 11.69 11.39
N ALA A 542 -40.67 11.54 10.23
CA ALA A 542 -39.46 12.27 9.90
C ALA A 542 -39.70 13.79 9.88
N ALA A 543 -40.84 14.23 9.30
CA ALA A 543 -41.19 15.65 9.28
C ALA A 543 -41.49 16.22 10.67
N ARG A 544 -42.01 15.41 11.60
CA ARG A 544 -42.24 15.79 13.00
C ARG A 544 -41.07 15.61 13.92
N GLY A 545 -40.01 14.90 13.45
CA GLY A 545 -38.87 14.54 14.30
C GLY A 545 -39.20 13.49 15.35
N GLU A 546 -40.13 12.61 15.08
CA GLU A 546 -40.65 11.60 16.01
C GLU A 546 -40.27 10.20 15.57
N GLY A 547 -40.26 9.23 16.51
CA GLY A 547 -40.20 7.81 16.22
C GLY A 547 -41.60 7.24 15.95
N GLN A 548 -41.64 6.07 15.30
CA GLN A 548 -42.89 5.33 15.12
C GLN A 548 -42.67 3.82 15.02
N PRO A 549 -43.65 2.99 15.38
CA PRO A 549 -43.64 1.58 15.02
C PRO A 549 -44.00 1.42 13.53
N VAL A 550 -43.38 0.43 12.87
CA VAL A 550 -43.62 0.08 11.47
C VAL A 550 -43.98 -1.39 11.39
N ALA A 551 -45.11 -1.72 10.80
CA ALA A 551 -45.58 -3.08 10.62
C ALA A 551 -44.80 -3.77 9.46
N VAL A 552 -44.31 -4.96 9.71
CA VAL A 552 -43.53 -5.75 8.73
C VAL A 552 -44.12 -7.16 8.65
N ALA A 553 -44.53 -7.54 7.44
CA ALA A 553 -44.93 -8.93 7.17
C ALA A 553 -43.76 -9.71 6.57
N PHE A 554 -43.57 -10.96 7.04
CA PHE A 554 -42.50 -11.84 6.59
C PHE A 554 -42.92 -13.31 6.62
N THR A 555 -42.25 -14.15 5.82
CA THR A 555 -42.41 -15.60 5.86
C THR A 555 -41.20 -16.25 6.51
N SER A 556 -41.40 -17.16 7.44
CA SER A 556 -40.36 -17.92 8.11
C SER A 556 -39.85 -19.09 7.23
N PRO A 557 -38.53 -19.42 7.25
CA PRO A 557 -38.01 -20.54 6.48
C PRO A 557 -38.46 -21.90 6.99
N THR A 558 -38.98 -21.99 8.24
CA THR A 558 -39.24 -23.28 8.89
C THR A 558 -40.68 -23.81 8.73
N THR A 559 -41.61 -23.02 8.20
CA THR A 559 -43.02 -23.39 8.43
C THR A 559 -43.92 -23.48 7.20
N GLY A 560 -43.58 -23.08 6.01
CA GLY A 560 -44.55 -23.03 4.90
C GLY A 560 -45.87 -22.34 5.30
N THR A 561 -45.89 -21.61 6.42
CA THR A 561 -47.03 -20.96 7.07
C THR A 561 -47.36 -19.63 6.43
N PRO A 562 -48.59 -19.13 6.62
CA PRO A 562 -49.00 -17.80 6.19
C PRO A 562 -48.01 -16.72 6.73
N ALA A 563 -47.95 -15.56 6.04
CA ALA A 563 -47.11 -14.48 6.44
C ALA A 563 -47.33 -14.12 7.92
N LEU A 564 -46.23 -14.02 8.67
CA LEU A 564 -46.22 -13.54 10.03
C LEU A 564 -46.13 -12.00 10.00
N GLU A 565 -46.79 -11.33 10.95
CA GLU A 565 -46.69 -9.90 11.11
C GLU A 565 -45.92 -9.59 12.41
N GLY A 566 -45.00 -8.66 12.33
CA GLY A 566 -44.27 -8.09 13.45
C GLY A 566 -44.12 -6.61 13.32
N THR A 567 -43.56 -5.99 14.35
CA THR A 567 -43.42 -4.51 14.37
C THR A 567 -41.98 -4.14 14.70
N ILE A 568 -41.42 -3.25 13.91
CA ILE A 568 -40.13 -2.61 14.17
C ILE A 568 -40.41 -1.26 14.84
N ALA A 569 -40.04 -1.09 16.10
CA ALA A 569 -40.17 0.18 16.84
C ALA A 569 -38.96 1.08 16.49
N LEU A 570 -39.18 2.12 15.72
CA LEU A 570 -38.18 3.10 15.33
C LEU A 570 -38.18 4.29 16.27
N THR A 571 -37.04 4.67 16.79
CA THR A 571 -36.81 5.90 17.52
C THR A 571 -36.75 7.11 16.57
N ALA A 572 -36.82 8.34 17.09
CA ALA A 572 -36.61 9.55 16.29
C ALA A 572 -35.26 9.59 15.61
N ASP A 573 -34.21 9.02 16.27
CA ASP A 573 -32.86 8.92 15.71
C ASP A 573 -32.80 7.91 14.57
N ASP A 574 -33.49 6.77 14.71
CA ASP A 574 -33.59 5.75 13.65
C ASP A 574 -34.27 6.30 12.41
N VAL A 575 -35.38 7.02 12.59
CA VAL A 575 -36.11 7.67 11.50
C VAL A 575 -35.23 8.73 10.82
N ARG A 576 -34.50 9.53 11.59
CA ARG A 576 -33.56 10.52 11.06
C ARG A 576 -32.42 9.84 10.27
N ALA A 577 -31.85 8.79 10.81
CA ALA A 577 -30.78 8.02 10.15
C ALA A 577 -31.27 7.35 8.86
N LEU A 578 -32.52 6.85 8.84
CA LEU A 578 -33.14 6.29 7.64
C LEU A 578 -33.32 7.34 6.55
N HIS A 579 -33.84 8.52 6.89
CA HIS A 579 -34.08 9.62 5.95
C HIS A 579 -32.78 10.36 5.55
N ALA A 580 -31.68 10.14 6.23
CA ALA A 580 -30.35 10.61 5.80
C ALA A 580 -29.75 9.76 4.69
N LEU A 581 -30.29 8.55 4.44
CA LEU A 581 -29.84 7.67 3.34
C LEU A 581 -30.13 8.31 1.99
N SER A 582 -29.13 8.33 1.17
CA SER A 582 -29.15 8.99 -0.13
C SER A 582 -28.93 7.98 -1.27
N TRP A 583 -28.37 8.45 -2.35
CA TRP A 583 -28.00 7.68 -3.53
C TRP A 583 -26.51 7.86 -3.79
N ARG A 584 -25.82 6.83 -4.24
CA ARG A 584 -24.41 6.84 -4.57
C ARG A 584 -24.19 6.53 -6.04
N SER A 585 -23.04 6.92 -6.55
CA SER A 585 -22.60 6.55 -7.88
C SER A 585 -22.50 5.02 -8.03
N PRO A 586 -22.91 4.45 -9.18
CA PRO A 586 -22.65 3.06 -9.49
C PRO A 586 -21.18 2.79 -9.85
N VAL A 587 -20.37 3.84 -10.10
CA VAL A 587 -18.95 3.71 -10.44
C VAL A 587 -18.11 3.83 -9.17
N PRO A 588 -17.48 2.72 -8.71
CA PRO A 588 -16.62 2.75 -7.53
C PRO A 588 -15.41 3.67 -7.69
N GLU A 589 -15.05 4.40 -6.64
CA GLU A 589 -13.86 5.25 -6.63
C GLU A 589 -12.57 4.49 -6.98
N ALA A 590 -12.48 3.23 -6.56
CA ALA A 590 -11.32 2.37 -6.82
C ALA A 590 -11.05 2.10 -8.31
N LEU A 591 -12.01 2.38 -9.20
CA LEU A 591 -11.79 2.25 -10.65
C LEU A 591 -11.03 3.43 -11.25
N PHE A 592 -10.89 4.54 -10.54
CA PHE A 592 -10.20 5.71 -11.03
C PHE A 592 -8.72 5.69 -10.62
N GLU A 593 -7.87 6.17 -11.51
CA GLU A 593 -6.45 6.39 -11.18
C GLU A 593 -6.32 7.44 -10.07
N PRO A 594 -5.29 7.32 -9.21
CA PRO A 594 -5.00 8.37 -8.24
C PRO A 594 -4.77 9.73 -8.92
N LEU A 595 -5.21 10.79 -8.28
CA LEU A 595 -4.89 12.15 -8.72
C LEU A 595 -3.39 12.40 -8.50
N MET A 596 -2.65 12.61 -9.59
CA MET A 596 -1.21 12.75 -9.56
C MET A 596 -0.77 14.21 -9.62
N THR A 597 0.34 14.50 -8.95
CA THR A 597 1.09 15.75 -9.08
C THR A 597 2.48 15.46 -9.62
N THR A 598 3.06 16.35 -10.40
CA THR A 598 4.44 16.21 -10.90
C THR A 598 5.38 17.08 -10.07
N LEU A 599 6.30 16.45 -9.35
CA LEU A 599 7.39 17.18 -8.70
C LEU A 599 8.52 17.38 -9.69
N THR A 600 8.77 18.63 -10.06
CA THR A 600 9.83 19.02 -10.98
C THR A 600 10.53 20.28 -10.52
N ALA A 601 11.81 20.37 -10.83
CA ALA A 601 12.63 21.57 -10.59
C ALA A 601 12.50 22.61 -11.72
N HIS A 602 11.64 22.39 -12.73
CA HIS A 602 11.45 23.28 -13.90
C HIS A 602 12.76 23.70 -14.56
N GLY A 603 13.70 22.75 -14.71
CA GLY A 603 15.02 23.01 -15.32
C GLY A 603 15.99 23.80 -14.43
N ASN A 604 15.62 24.17 -13.21
CA ASN A 604 16.52 24.85 -12.27
C ASN A 604 17.39 23.85 -11.49
N PRO A 605 18.71 23.76 -11.74
CA PRO A 605 19.58 22.78 -11.09
C PRO A 605 19.74 23.03 -9.58
N LEU A 606 19.73 24.28 -9.12
CA LEU A 606 19.85 24.61 -7.69
C LEU A 606 18.61 24.12 -6.92
N ARG A 607 17.42 24.34 -7.49
CA ARG A 607 16.17 23.83 -6.93
C ARG A 607 16.15 22.31 -6.92
N ALA A 608 16.65 21.66 -7.98
CA ALA A 608 16.75 20.20 -8.02
C ALA A 608 17.65 19.64 -6.89
N VAL A 609 18.77 20.32 -6.61
CA VAL A 609 19.68 19.95 -5.50
C VAL A 609 18.99 20.13 -4.15
N GLU A 610 18.28 21.23 -3.93
CA GLU A 610 17.49 21.46 -2.71
C GLU A 610 16.44 20.38 -2.52
N MET A 611 15.66 20.08 -3.56
CA MET A 611 14.65 19.00 -3.53
C MET A 611 15.29 17.64 -3.26
N GLY A 612 16.41 17.33 -3.91
CA GLY A 612 17.15 16.08 -3.71
C GLY A 612 17.66 15.93 -2.27
N PHE A 613 18.20 16.98 -1.70
CA PHE A 613 18.64 17.00 -0.30
C PHE A 613 17.47 16.84 0.66
N HIS A 614 16.38 17.59 0.45
CA HIS A 614 15.17 17.46 1.26
C HIS A 614 14.61 16.05 1.21
N GLN A 615 14.48 15.44 0.02
CA GLN A 615 14.00 14.08 -0.14
C GLN A 615 14.90 13.05 0.54
N THR A 616 16.21 13.20 0.41
CA THR A 616 17.18 12.34 1.11
C THR A 616 17.00 12.41 2.63
N ARG A 617 16.90 13.62 3.18
CA ARG A 617 16.65 13.82 4.62
C ARG A 617 15.33 13.16 5.06
N THR A 618 14.26 13.35 4.30
CA THR A 618 12.96 12.75 4.58
C THR A 618 13.07 11.22 4.59
N MET A 619 13.71 10.63 3.59
CA MET A 619 13.90 9.17 3.51
C MET A 619 14.75 8.62 4.67
N VAL A 620 15.85 9.30 5.03
CA VAL A 620 16.65 8.93 6.22
C VAL A 620 15.77 8.89 7.48
N THR A 621 14.99 9.94 7.69
CA THR A 621 14.10 10.05 8.85
C THR A 621 13.08 8.92 8.86
N MET A 622 12.45 8.64 7.71
CA MET A 622 11.46 7.58 7.56
C MET A 622 12.05 6.20 7.84
N THR A 623 13.26 5.93 7.35
CA THR A 623 13.93 4.66 7.57
C THR A 623 14.19 4.44 9.06
N TYR A 624 14.71 5.46 9.77
CA TYR A 624 14.90 5.36 11.23
C TYR A 624 13.60 5.13 12.00
N LEU A 625 12.51 5.78 11.60
CA LEU A 625 11.20 5.59 12.24
C LEU A 625 10.62 4.21 11.98
N THR A 626 10.79 3.68 10.78
CA THR A 626 10.38 2.32 10.45
C THR A 626 11.14 1.31 11.30
N LEU A 627 12.45 1.52 11.48
CA LEU A 627 13.28 0.67 12.34
C LEU A 627 12.88 0.79 13.83
N ASP A 628 12.63 2.00 14.34
CA ASP A 628 12.15 2.19 15.73
C ASP A 628 10.83 1.44 15.96
N ARG A 629 9.91 1.49 15.00
CA ARG A 629 8.62 0.79 15.08
C ARG A 629 8.73 -0.71 14.98
N LEU A 630 9.64 -1.19 14.13
CA LEU A 630 9.94 -2.62 14.04
C LEU A 630 10.48 -3.14 15.37
N VAL A 631 11.42 -2.41 15.98
CA VAL A 631 11.98 -2.77 17.30
C VAL A 631 10.91 -2.72 18.40
N ARG A 632 9.99 -1.77 18.35
CA ARG A 632 8.86 -1.67 19.32
C ARG A 632 7.72 -2.65 19.05
N GLY A 633 7.79 -3.45 17.96
CA GLY A 633 6.76 -4.42 17.59
C GLY A 633 5.44 -3.80 17.13
N SER A 634 5.44 -2.51 16.77
CA SER A 634 4.25 -1.83 16.21
C SER A 634 4.08 -2.04 14.70
N VAL A 635 5.10 -2.57 14.05
CA VAL A 635 5.07 -3.04 12.65
C VAL A 635 5.47 -4.51 12.66
N GLY A 636 4.65 -5.36 12.03
CA GLY A 636 4.92 -6.80 11.94
C GLY A 636 6.08 -7.10 10.99
N VAL A 637 6.84 -8.16 11.29
CA VAL A 637 7.93 -8.64 10.42
C VAL A 637 7.42 -9.18 9.09
N ASP A 638 6.14 -9.53 9.01
CA ASP A 638 5.43 -9.92 7.79
C ASP A 638 5.35 -8.80 6.75
N GLN A 639 5.49 -7.53 7.17
CA GLN A 639 5.53 -6.37 6.28
C GLN A 639 6.90 -6.12 5.66
N LEU A 640 7.95 -6.76 6.17
CA LEU A 640 9.28 -6.64 5.58
C LEU A 640 9.34 -7.37 4.24
N ARG A 641 9.92 -6.70 3.26
CA ARG A 641 10.22 -7.29 1.95
C ARG A 641 11.68 -7.70 1.91
N GLY A 642 11.91 -8.92 1.48
CA GLY A 642 13.25 -9.43 1.24
C GLY A 642 13.78 -9.07 -0.16
N PRO A 643 14.94 -9.61 -0.53
CA PRO A 643 15.59 -9.29 -1.81
C PRO A 643 14.72 -9.59 -3.04
N VAL A 644 13.95 -10.68 -3.01
CA VAL A 644 13.07 -11.08 -4.12
C VAL A 644 11.91 -10.10 -4.26
N GLY A 645 11.29 -9.70 -3.14
CA GLY A 645 10.22 -8.71 -3.11
C GLY A 645 10.68 -7.33 -3.57
N ILE A 646 11.91 -6.93 -3.24
CA ILE A 646 12.50 -5.66 -3.70
C ILE A 646 12.73 -5.68 -5.21
N VAL A 647 13.27 -6.78 -5.77
CA VAL A 647 13.44 -6.92 -7.23
C VAL A 647 12.09 -6.90 -7.95
N HIS A 648 11.09 -7.62 -7.42
CA HIS A 648 9.75 -7.63 -7.98
C HIS A 648 9.09 -6.23 -7.95
N LEU A 649 9.19 -5.52 -6.82
CA LEU A 649 8.71 -4.14 -6.72
C LEU A 649 9.44 -3.21 -7.70
N GLY A 650 10.75 -3.34 -7.81
CA GLY A 650 11.56 -2.57 -8.75
C GLY A 650 11.16 -2.82 -10.21
N SER A 651 10.81 -4.06 -10.59
CA SER A 651 10.32 -4.39 -11.93
C SER A 651 9.02 -3.64 -12.23
N ARG A 652 8.06 -3.64 -11.31
CA ARG A 652 6.81 -2.87 -11.46
C ARG A 652 7.06 -1.36 -11.54
N VAL A 653 8.04 -0.84 -10.79
CA VAL A 653 8.43 0.57 -10.84
C VAL A 653 9.08 0.91 -12.18
N ALA A 654 9.92 0.02 -12.73
CA ALA A 654 10.55 0.20 -14.03
C ALA A 654 9.53 0.25 -15.19
N ASP A 655 8.42 -0.49 -15.08
CA ASP A 655 7.31 -0.43 -16.05
C ASP A 655 6.63 0.95 -16.08
N ARG A 656 6.64 1.70 -14.97
CA ARG A 656 6.13 3.07 -14.92
C ARG A 656 7.04 4.10 -15.61
N GLY A 657 8.28 3.72 -15.91
CA GLY A 657 9.24 4.55 -16.65
C GLY A 657 10.59 4.72 -15.96
N ALA A 658 11.58 5.13 -16.73
CA ALA A 658 12.98 5.21 -16.29
C ALA A 658 13.20 6.15 -15.08
N MET A 659 12.48 7.28 -15.01
CA MET A 659 12.64 8.23 -13.90
C MET A 659 12.11 7.69 -12.58
N TYR A 660 11.06 6.86 -12.62
CA TYR A 660 10.59 6.14 -11.44
C TYR A 660 11.63 5.13 -10.94
N LEU A 661 12.30 4.43 -11.87
CA LEU A 661 13.39 3.52 -11.51
C LEU A 661 14.56 4.29 -10.89
N VAL A 662 14.96 5.44 -11.46
CA VAL A 662 16.01 6.31 -10.91
C VAL A 662 15.64 6.78 -9.49
N PHE A 663 14.39 7.21 -9.28
CA PHE A 663 13.89 7.60 -7.96
C PHE A 663 13.89 6.43 -6.97
N PHE A 664 13.47 5.24 -7.42
CA PHE A 664 13.49 4.02 -6.62
C PHE A 664 14.92 3.63 -6.21
N LEU A 665 15.88 3.69 -7.12
CA LEU A 665 17.29 3.43 -6.82
C LEU A 665 17.86 4.45 -5.84
N ALA A 666 17.48 5.73 -5.94
CA ALA A 666 17.85 6.75 -4.97
C ALA A 666 17.34 6.39 -3.56
N MET A 667 16.08 5.98 -3.46
CA MET A 667 15.46 5.55 -2.21
C MET A 667 16.17 4.32 -1.61
N ILE A 668 16.49 3.32 -2.43
CA ILE A 668 17.26 2.15 -1.99
C ILE A 668 18.67 2.56 -1.53
N SER A 669 19.33 3.50 -2.22
CA SER A 669 20.65 4.01 -1.83
C SER A 669 20.63 4.66 -0.44
N VAL A 670 19.59 5.45 -0.12
CA VAL A 670 19.40 6.00 1.23
C VAL A 670 19.21 4.88 2.26
N ASN A 671 18.32 3.93 1.97
CA ASN A 671 18.04 2.83 2.89
C ASN A 671 19.30 1.99 3.15
N LEU A 672 20.08 1.70 2.12
CA LEU A 672 21.35 0.98 2.23
C LEU A 672 22.34 1.77 3.11
N SER A 673 22.40 3.10 2.95
CA SER A 673 23.23 3.97 3.78
C SER A 673 22.84 3.92 5.25
N VAL A 674 21.55 4.03 5.55
CA VAL A 674 21.03 3.98 6.92
C VAL A 674 21.27 2.63 7.56
N LEU A 675 20.94 1.52 6.83
CA LEU A 675 21.11 0.16 7.33
C LEU A 675 22.59 -0.17 7.58
N ASN A 676 23.50 0.24 6.68
CA ASN A 676 24.93 0.03 6.86
C ASN A 676 25.54 0.87 8.00
N PHE A 677 24.87 1.96 8.41
CA PHE A 677 25.33 2.78 9.55
C PHE A 677 24.66 2.42 10.88
N LEU A 678 23.83 1.36 10.91
CA LEU A 678 23.29 0.83 12.16
C LEU A 678 24.40 0.28 13.06
N PRO A 679 24.25 0.32 14.38
CA PRO A 679 25.21 -0.20 15.33
C PRO A 679 25.21 -1.76 15.38
N LEU A 680 25.28 -2.41 14.24
CA LEU A 680 25.30 -3.86 14.09
C LEU A 680 26.72 -4.34 13.75
N PRO A 681 27.22 -5.41 14.36
CA PRO A 681 28.65 -5.79 14.27
C PRO A 681 29.16 -6.18 12.88
N ILE A 682 28.30 -6.45 11.92
CA ILE A 682 28.68 -6.94 10.57
C ILE A 682 28.71 -5.82 9.55
N VAL A 683 27.96 -4.74 9.79
CA VAL A 683 27.91 -3.58 8.88
C VAL A 683 28.89 -2.49 9.32
N ASP A 684 29.13 -1.53 8.45
CA ASP A 684 30.10 -0.44 8.69
C ASP A 684 29.86 0.31 10.00
N GLY A 685 28.58 0.51 10.40
CA GLY A 685 28.22 1.17 11.63
C GLY A 685 28.73 0.46 12.88
N GLY A 686 28.81 -0.88 12.88
CA GLY A 686 29.40 -1.66 13.95
C GLY A 686 30.92 -1.48 14.03
N LEU A 687 31.59 -1.52 12.87
CA LEU A 687 33.03 -1.25 12.79
C LEU A 687 33.35 0.18 13.22
N PHE A 688 32.51 1.15 12.82
CA PHE A 688 32.62 2.53 13.25
C PHE A 688 32.52 2.67 14.78
N LEU A 689 31.58 1.96 15.41
CA LEU A 689 31.46 1.96 16.88
C LEU A 689 32.71 1.39 17.58
N TYR A 690 33.33 0.32 17.03
CA TYR A 690 34.57 -0.20 17.57
C TYR A 690 35.70 0.83 17.51
N LEU A 691 35.76 1.62 16.44
CA LEU A 691 36.71 2.71 16.29
C LEU A 691 36.42 3.90 17.24
N VAL A 692 35.15 4.21 17.49
CA VAL A 692 34.75 5.18 18.52
C VAL A 692 35.19 4.69 19.91
N TRP A 693 34.95 3.42 20.23
CA TRP A 693 35.42 2.81 21.47
C TRP A 693 36.95 2.94 21.62
N GLU A 694 37.70 2.55 20.58
CA GLU A 694 39.15 2.65 20.55
C GLU A 694 39.64 4.11 20.72
N ARG A 695 38.95 5.07 20.11
CA ARG A 695 39.26 6.51 20.23
C ARG A 695 39.07 7.04 21.64
N VAL A 696 38.07 6.54 22.37
CA VAL A 696 37.74 6.97 23.74
C VAL A 696 38.61 6.27 24.79
N THR A 697 38.79 4.95 24.64
CA THR A 697 39.49 4.12 25.65
C THR A 697 40.99 3.92 25.40
N GLY A 698 41.48 4.31 24.19
CA GLY A 698 42.83 4.12 23.77
C GLY A 698 43.21 2.68 23.36
N LYS A 699 42.26 1.75 23.41
CA LYS A 699 42.45 0.33 23.06
C LYS A 699 41.20 -0.21 22.32
N PRO A 700 41.40 -1.07 21.29
CA PRO A 700 40.28 -1.71 20.61
C PRO A 700 39.53 -2.65 21.58
N PRO A 701 38.23 -2.93 21.32
CA PRO A 701 37.51 -3.96 22.06
C PRO A 701 38.20 -5.33 21.99
N SER A 702 38.02 -6.17 23.02
CA SER A 702 38.68 -7.47 23.07
C SER A 702 38.22 -8.34 21.89
N MET A 703 39.15 -9.20 21.38
CA MET A 703 38.85 -10.13 20.28
C MET A 703 37.67 -11.04 20.57
N ARG A 704 37.54 -11.51 21.84
CA ARG A 704 36.38 -12.32 22.25
C ARG A 704 35.06 -11.60 22.09
N PHE A 705 35.05 -10.31 22.45
CA PHE A 705 33.86 -9.46 22.27
C PHE A 705 33.53 -9.24 20.81
N GLN A 706 34.54 -8.91 19.98
CA GLN A 706 34.33 -8.69 18.53
C GLN A 706 33.77 -9.96 17.86
N ASN A 707 34.39 -11.13 18.13
CA ASN A 707 33.96 -12.41 17.55
C ASN A 707 32.53 -12.79 18.01
N ALA A 708 32.22 -12.62 19.32
CA ALA A 708 30.89 -12.92 19.84
C ALA A 708 29.82 -11.98 19.22
N ALA A 709 30.13 -10.69 19.12
CA ALA A 709 29.24 -9.71 18.52
C ALA A 709 29.01 -9.98 17.03
N THR A 710 30.09 -10.33 16.28
CA THR A 710 29.99 -10.71 14.85
C THR A 710 29.14 -11.98 14.67
N ALA A 711 29.35 -13.01 15.51
CA ALA A 711 28.54 -14.22 15.46
C ALA A 711 27.05 -13.93 15.74
N LEU A 712 26.74 -13.11 16.76
CA LEU A 712 25.38 -12.70 17.08
C LEU A 712 24.76 -11.93 15.92
N GLY A 713 25.49 -10.98 15.34
CA GLY A 713 25.04 -10.18 14.19
C GLY A 713 24.76 -11.06 12.97
N LEU A 714 25.63 -12.06 12.69
CA LEU A 714 25.44 -12.99 11.58
C LEU A 714 24.18 -13.84 11.76
N VAL A 715 23.93 -14.34 12.97
CA VAL A 715 22.70 -15.10 13.29
C VAL A 715 21.46 -14.21 13.12
N LEU A 716 21.49 -12.98 13.65
CA LEU A 716 20.38 -12.05 13.54
C LEU A 716 20.08 -11.70 12.07
N LEU A 717 21.09 -11.27 11.32
CA LEU A 717 20.93 -10.86 9.91
C LEU A 717 20.53 -12.06 9.03
N GLY A 718 21.13 -13.23 9.27
CA GLY A 718 20.79 -14.48 8.59
C GLY A 718 19.34 -14.90 8.86
N SER A 719 18.88 -14.77 10.11
CA SER A 719 17.48 -15.08 10.48
C SER A 719 16.49 -14.14 9.78
N ILE A 720 16.78 -12.83 9.77
CA ILE A 720 15.94 -11.85 9.06
C ILE A 720 15.93 -12.15 7.54
N PHE A 721 17.09 -12.45 6.95
CA PHE A 721 17.19 -12.79 5.54
C PHE A 721 16.36 -14.03 5.19
N VAL A 722 16.50 -15.11 5.95
CA VAL A 722 15.75 -16.36 5.74
C VAL A 722 14.25 -16.09 5.86
N LEU A 723 13.82 -15.38 6.92
CA LEU A 723 12.43 -15.07 7.16
C LEU A 723 11.83 -14.23 6.03
N THR A 724 12.51 -13.16 5.62
CA THR A 724 12.01 -12.27 4.54
C THR A 724 12.03 -12.96 3.19
N PHE A 725 13.04 -13.80 2.90
CA PHE A 725 13.11 -14.60 1.67
C PHE A 725 11.94 -15.58 1.56
N PHE A 726 11.65 -16.35 2.62
CA PHE A 726 10.51 -17.26 2.63
C PHE A 726 9.18 -16.51 2.54
N ASN A 727 9.06 -15.36 3.20
CA ASN A 727 7.87 -14.52 3.12
C ASN A 727 7.63 -13.99 1.67
N ASP A 728 8.70 -13.54 0.99
CA ASP A 728 8.63 -13.11 -0.42
C ASP A 728 8.19 -14.25 -1.35
N VAL A 729 8.83 -15.43 -1.21
CA VAL A 729 8.50 -16.61 -2.03
C VAL A 729 7.06 -17.04 -1.79
N PHE A 730 6.62 -17.06 -0.53
CA PHE A 730 5.25 -17.40 -0.17
C PHE A 730 4.23 -16.44 -0.81
N ARG A 731 4.49 -15.12 -0.73
CA ARG A 731 3.64 -14.11 -1.38
C ARG A 731 3.56 -14.27 -2.90
N ILE A 732 4.68 -14.53 -3.57
CA ILE A 732 4.70 -14.72 -5.02
C ILE A 732 3.92 -15.97 -5.41
N VAL A 733 4.05 -17.07 -4.65
CA VAL A 733 3.35 -18.33 -4.93
C VAL A 733 1.86 -18.24 -4.61
N THR A 734 1.46 -17.46 -3.59
CA THR A 734 0.06 -17.32 -3.17
C THR A 734 -0.68 -16.17 -3.83
N GLY A 735 -0.01 -15.36 -4.69
CA GLY A 735 -0.63 -14.22 -5.39
C GLY A 735 -0.98 -13.05 -4.48
N GLY A 736 -0.31 -12.91 -3.32
CA GLY A 736 -0.57 -11.90 -2.30
C GLY A 736 0.23 -10.61 -2.47
#